data_e4c470a2da9f878c6826f076fc64afb8
#
_entry.id   e4c470a2da9f878c6826f076fc64afb8
#
_cell.length_a   1.000
_cell.length_b   1.000
_cell.length_c   1.000
_cell.angle_alpha   90.00
_cell.angle_beta   90.00
_cell.angle_gamma   90.00
#
_symmetry.space_group_name_H-M   'P 1'
#
loop_
_entity.id
_entity.type
_entity.pdbx_description
1 polymer ?
#
loop_
_entity_poly.entity_id
_entity_poly.type
_entity_poly.pdbx_seq_one_letter_code
_entity_poly.pdbx_strand_id
1 'polypeptide(L)'
;MNIKTKSHAAALGLSAFLMASQSFAQSQYSSITVFGDSLSDPGNIPKFFGINYPPAPYFENQFSNGPVYAKYLTSLFGVTAPLQDFAIGGAESGTANIGGLPGNPSIGLPNAGINGEISYYLQSNPTPSSRSLFIVWGGANDYLDLVQSFSGLGLSGAALSSYLTSSTGPVTVTVSNLVGDVTRLAQKGVKNFVVPNLPNLGATPLLNGNTTTSSQGSQLTDLHNQSLAQAMGQLQQQLHVNITIVDIGSVLNDILANPSKYGVDPSHTTQECILNATCVAQHQNYLFWDDVHPTALLQQELSYVFLSSLDGPTTVGAEMDMDKIVQQDLFDRISARTAALRLGTSGLSIDNVAGTSGTYGSGEQRLSAFITDSYGWGSRSARDNVAGFDYRDNTTSAGADYRINDWLAAGGLIGYGETNDSLRDSLGSQSFNSYQAALYATVFNNGWYGSIAETYAYEEWNKLNRNVFVGGQTASASTNGHVFGSKLEGGYVLKLGDWSLGPAAELREADYHIGSYTEHGAVGLNQEVDSQSTTSMIGQVGIGATLSTMVGDYIVTPQFRFNFDHEFRHASRAIVTRIASQLSTSVTTDLAPDADNFVRLGAGVGVKLTDRLSALVDFDSTVGRSGGEDYSALARLKASF
;
A
#
# COMPACT_ATOMS: atom_id res chain seq x y z
N MET A 1 46.15 42.64 -12.33
CA MET A 1 45.57 43.34 -11.15
C MET A 1 44.21 42.74 -10.87
N ASN A 2 44.04 42.21 -9.68
CA ASN A 2 42.95 41.34 -9.21
C ASN A 2 41.55 41.84 -9.45
N ILE A 3 40.68 40.98 -10.01
CA ILE A 3 39.26 40.93 -9.71
C ILE A 3 38.88 39.44 -9.51
N LYS A 4 39.11 38.90 -8.32
CA LYS A 4 38.42 37.75 -7.73
C LYS A 4 37.78 38.25 -6.44
N THR A 5 36.63 37.74 -6.11
CA THR A 5 35.76 37.93 -4.94
C THR A 5 34.53 38.81 -5.18
N LYS A 6 33.42 38.12 -5.54
CA LYS A 6 32.04 38.37 -5.09
C LYS A 6 31.09 37.42 -5.81
N SER A 7 31.07 36.15 -5.45
CA SER A 7 30.02 35.19 -5.84
C SER A 7 29.87 34.03 -4.87
N HIS A 8 29.87 34.33 -3.55
CA HIS A 8 29.63 33.31 -2.52
C HIS A 8 28.58 33.71 -1.44
N ALA A 9 27.77 34.73 -1.72
CA ALA A 9 26.76 35.20 -0.75
C ALA A 9 25.30 34.97 -1.19
N ALA A 10 25.04 34.38 -2.36
CA ALA A 10 23.67 34.13 -2.84
C ALA A 10 23.21 32.66 -2.74
N ALA A 11 24.08 31.74 -2.34
CA ALA A 11 23.75 30.30 -2.26
C ALA A 11 23.34 29.83 -0.85
N LEU A 12 23.41 30.67 0.18
CA LEU A 12 23.07 30.33 1.56
C LEU A 12 21.70 30.83 2.03
N GLY A 13 20.95 31.50 1.18
CA GLY A 13 19.63 32.05 1.52
C GLY A 13 18.44 31.20 1.09
N LEU A 14 18.62 30.14 0.28
CA LEU A 14 17.52 29.35 -0.27
C LEU A 14 17.37 27.96 0.37
N SER A 15 18.26 27.56 1.24
CA SER A 15 18.23 26.25 1.92
C SER A 15 17.49 26.26 3.27
N ALA A 16 16.98 27.39 3.73
CA ALA A 16 16.31 27.52 5.04
C ALA A 16 14.77 27.57 4.97
N PHE A 17 14.16 27.39 3.79
CA PHE A 17 12.70 27.45 3.61
C PHE A 17 12.06 26.17 3.06
N LEU A 18 12.79 25.06 3.05
CA LEU A 18 12.28 23.71 2.73
C LEU A 18 12.40 22.77 3.93
N MET A 19 12.06 23.25 5.12
CA MET A 19 11.47 22.38 6.13
C MET A 19 9.99 22.23 5.72
N ALA A 20 9.75 21.50 4.64
CA ALA A 20 8.45 20.95 4.37
C ALA A 20 8.05 20.18 5.63
N SER A 21 6.98 20.58 6.28
CA SER A 21 6.28 19.78 7.27
C SER A 21 6.17 18.38 6.69
N GLN A 22 6.93 17.43 7.24
CA GLN A 22 6.66 16.02 7.01
C GLN A 22 5.25 15.80 7.53
N SER A 23 4.28 15.77 6.63
CA SER A 23 2.99 15.21 6.92
C SER A 23 3.26 13.74 7.17
N PHE A 24 3.40 13.36 8.44
CA PHE A 24 3.31 11.96 8.81
C PHE A 24 1.98 11.47 8.22
N ALA A 25 2.04 10.44 7.39
CA ALA A 25 0.83 9.78 6.94
C ALA A 25 -0.02 9.50 8.17
N GLN A 26 -1.29 9.84 8.11
CA GLN A 26 -2.18 9.58 9.25
C GLN A 26 -2.19 8.07 9.44
N SER A 27 -1.83 7.60 10.65
CA SER A 27 -1.80 6.18 10.98
C SER A 27 -3.10 5.48 10.59
N GLN A 28 -3.01 4.32 9.96
CA GLN A 28 -4.15 3.45 9.67
C GLN A 28 -5.01 3.20 10.93
N TYR A 29 -4.34 3.08 12.08
CA TYR A 29 -4.98 2.82 13.37
C TYR A 29 -4.92 4.04 14.29
N SER A 30 -6.00 4.29 15.03
CA SER A 30 -6.08 5.38 16.01
C SER A 30 -5.54 4.97 17.38
N SER A 31 -5.56 3.69 17.71
CA SER A 31 -5.09 3.10 18.97
C SER A 31 -4.78 1.63 18.80
N ILE A 32 -3.94 1.09 19.69
CA ILE A 32 -3.62 -0.34 19.76
C ILE A 32 -3.92 -0.83 21.17
N THR A 33 -4.69 -1.91 21.27
CA THR A 33 -5.05 -2.59 22.53
C THR A 33 -4.63 -4.05 22.44
N VAL A 34 -3.94 -4.58 23.46
CA VAL A 34 -3.35 -5.93 23.48
C VAL A 34 -3.87 -6.71 24.66
N PHE A 35 -4.26 -7.96 24.41
CA PHE A 35 -4.58 -9.00 25.39
C PHE A 35 -3.76 -10.23 25.05
N GLY A 36 -3.27 -10.94 26.06
CA GLY A 36 -2.49 -12.14 25.83
C GLY A 36 -1.67 -12.60 27.02
N ASP A 37 -0.64 -13.34 26.73
CA ASP A 37 0.20 -13.99 27.72
C ASP A 37 1.60 -13.32 27.85
N SER A 38 2.59 -14.09 28.30
CA SER A 38 3.97 -13.65 28.51
C SER A 38 4.66 -13.10 27.27
N LEU A 39 4.24 -13.51 26.05
CA LEU A 39 4.79 -12.97 24.81
C LEU A 39 4.44 -11.50 24.61
N SER A 40 3.33 -11.07 25.19
CA SER A 40 2.80 -9.70 25.06
C SER A 40 2.98 -8.86 26.32
N ASP A 41 3.18 -9.46 27.51
CA ASP A 41 3.20 -8.78 28.83
C ASP A 41 4.32 -7.74 28.94
N PRO A 42 3.99 -6.44 29.02
CA PRO A 42 4.98 -5.36 29.10
C PRO A 42 5.50 -5.11 30.55
N GLY A 43 5.29 -6.05 31.48
CA GLY A 43 5.55 -5.93 32.92
C GLY A 43 4.27 -5.67 33.72
N ASN A 44 3.16 -6.27 33.36
CA ASN A 44 1.87 -6.10 34.03
C ASN A 44 1.74 -6.89 35.35
N ILE A 45 2.50 -7.97 35.55
CA ILE A 45 2.44 -8.75 36.81
C ILE A 45 2.76 -7.86 38.02
N PRO A 46 3.86 -7.07 38.07
CA PRO A 46 4.07 -6.11 39.14
C PRO A 46 2.95 -5.08 39.26
N LYS A 47 2.43 -4.58 38.16
CA LYS A 47 1.39 -3.55 38.12
C LYS A 47 0.06 -4.05 38.68
N PHE A 48 -0.36 -5.28 38.32
CA PHE A 48 -1.67 -5.82 38.72
C PHE A 48 -1.65 -6.57 40.05
N PHE A 49 -0.50 -7.17 40.43
CA PHE A 49 -0.41 -8.04 41.60
C PHE A 49 0.61 -7.56 42.65
N GLY A 50 1.45 -6.58 42.34
CA GLY A 50 2.52 -6.12 43.24
C GLY A 50 3.65 -7.13 43.41
N ILE A 51 3.77 -8.13 42.52
CA ILE A 51 4.76 -9.21 42.57
C ILE A 51 5.87 -8.88 41.59
N ASN A 52 7.13 -8.84 42.06
CA ASN A 52 8.30 -8.65 41.18
C ASN A 52 8.62 -9.92 40.40
N TYR A 53 7.93 -10.14 39.29
CA TYR A 53 8.07 -11.35 38.46
C TYR A 53 7.85 -11.02 36.97
N PRO A 54 8.61 -11.62 36.04
CA PRO A 54 9.84 -12.39 36.31
C PRO A 54 10.95 -11.47 36.86
N PRO A 55 11.84 -11.99 37.77
CA PRO A 55 12.92 -11.19 38.33
C PRO A 55 14.10 -11.05 37.37
N ALA A 56 15.09 -10.19 37.67
CA ALA A 56 16.33 -10.16 36.92
C ALA A 56 16.93 -11.58 36.77
N PRO A 57 17.49 -11.94 35.60
CA PRO A 57 17.95 -11.07 34.52
C PRO A 57 16.92 -10.77 33.41
N TYR A 58 15.64 -11.03 33.62
CA TYR A 58 14.58 -10.60 32.71
C TYR A 58 14.48 -9.08 32.66
N PHE A 59 14.20 -8.54 31.47
CA PHE A 59 14.13 -7.10 31.25
C PHE A 59 12.83 -6.51 31.81
N GLU A 60 12.91 -5.62 32.79
CA GLU A 60 11.76 -4.88 33.33
C GLU A 60 10.50 -5.73 33.61
N ASN A 61 10.69 -6.93 34.17
CA ASN A 61 9.62 -7.90 34.42
C ASN A 61 8.88 -8.39 33.16
N GLN A 62 9.49 -8.26 31.99
CA GLN A 62 9.01 -8.84 30.73
C GLN A 62 9.66 -10.20 30.50
N PHE A 63 8.95 -11.12 29.84
CA PHE A 63 9.47 -12.47 29.64
C PHE A 63 10.46 -12.57 28.46
N SER A 64 11.49 -11.73 28.51
CA SER A 64 12.56 -11.65 27.52
C SER A 64 13.77 -10.91 28.13
N ASN A 65 14.88 -10.80 27.38
CA ASN A 65 16.02 -9.95 27.73
C ASN A 65 15.92 -8.52 27.16
N GLY A 66 14.76 -8.11 26.68
CA GLY A 66 14.44 -6.77 26.20
C GLY A 66 12.93 -6.57 26.05
N PRO A 67 12.49 -5.45 25.45
CA PRO A 67 11.07 -5.16 25.30
C PRO A 67 10.35 -6.24 24.47
N VAL A 68 9.11 -6.58 24.86
CA VAL A 68 8.21 -7.44 24.07
C VAL A 68 7.73 -6.71 22.80
N TYR A 69 7.34 -7.46 21.76
CA TYR A 69 6.96 -6.94 20.44
C TYR A 69 5.92 -5.81 20.50
N ALA A 70 4.97 -5.91 21.41
CA ALA A 70 3.88 -4.94 21.57
C ALA A 70 4.36 -3.52 21.83
N LYS A 71 5.48 -3.36 22.53
CA LYS A 71 6.09 -2.06 22.85
C LYS A 71 6.56 -1.29 21.60
N TYR A 72 6.83 -1.96 20.49
CA TYR A 72 7.29 -1.34 19.25
C TYR A 72 6.12 -0.89 18.35
N LEU A 73 4.93 -1.48 18.50
CA LEU A 73 3.84 -1.36 17.52
C LEU A 73 3.33 0.07 17.34
N THR A 74 3.18 0.83 18.44
CA THR A 74 2.69 2.22 18.32
C THR A 74 3.61 3.10 17.47
N SER A 75 4.93 2.93 17.64
CA SER A 75 5.93 3.63 16.83
C SER A 75 5.92 3.16 15.38
N LEU A 76 5.88 1.85 15.15
CA LEU A 76 5.92 1.27 13.80
C LEU A 76 4.68 1.64 12.98
N PHE A 77 3.51 1.68 13.61
CA PHE A 77 2.26 2.09 12.94
C PHE A 77 2.01 3.61 12.98
N GLY A 78 2.91 4.40 13.56
CA GLY A 78 2.71 5.84 13.69
C GLY A 78 1.52 6.22 14.57
N VAL A 79 1.11 5.35 15.50
CA VAL A 79 0.00 5.59 16.43
C VAL A 79 0.47 6.52 17.56
N THR A 80 -0.18 7.66 17.71
CA THR A 80 0.16 8.64 18.75
C THR A 80 -0.47 8.35 20.10
N ALA A 81 -1.57 7.58 20.13
CA ALA A 81 -2.19 7.13 21.37
C ALA A 81 -1.27 6.14 22.11
N PRO A 82 -1.18 6.21 23.45
CA PRO A 82 -0.41 5.24 24.21
C PRO A 82 -0.92 3.81 23.99
N LEU A 83 0.01 2.84 23.98
CA LEU A 83 -0.33 1.42 23.96
C LEU A 83 -1.19 1.08 25.17
N GLN A 84 -2.31 0.41 24.95
CA GLN A 84 -3.13 -0.18 25.98
C GLN A 84 -2.85 -1.68 26.03
N ASP A 85 -2.08 -2.13 27.01
CA ASP A 85 -1.67 -3.51 27.12
C ASP A 85 -2.15 -4.11 28.45
N PHE A 86 -2.94 -5.18 28.36
CA PHE A 86 -3.56 -5.89 29.48
C PHE A 86 -3.02 -7.31 29.64
N ALA A 87 -2.10 -7.73 28.77
CA ALA A 87 -1.52 -9.07 28.78
C ALA A 87 -0.86 -9.42 30.12
N ILE A 88 -1.04 -10.64 30.59
CA ILE A 88 -0.51 -11.15 31.85
C ILE A 88 0.29 -12.42 31.59
N GLY A 89 1.55 -12.44 32.01
CA GLY A 89 2.41 -13.63 31.89
C GLY A 89 1.72 -14.89 32.47
N GLY A 90 1.74 -15.96 31.70
CA GLY A 90 1.11 -17.23 32.08
C GLY A 90 -0.39 -17.31 31.83
N ALA A 91 -1.04 -16.28 31.28
CA ALA A 91 -2.48 -16.33 30.97
C ALA A 91 -2.81 -17.45 30.00
N GLU A 92 -3.80 -18.27 30.34
CA GLU A 92 -4.46 -19.20 29.42
C GLU A 92 -5.60 -18.51 28.67
N SER A 93 -6.10 -19.11 27.62
CA SER A 93 -7.18 -18.55 26.80
C SER A 93 -8.48 -18.30 27.59
N GLY A 94 -8.72 -19.10 28.61
CA GLY A 94 -9.90 -19.01 29.50
C GLY A 94 -9.65 -18.10 30.71
N THR A 95 -9.98 -18.64 31.91
CA THR A 95 -9.88 -17.92 33.19
C THR A 95 -8.64 -18.28 33.98
N ALA A 96 -7.94 -19.33 33.61
CA ALA A 96 -6.77 -19.84 34.33
C ALA A 96 -5.48 -19.11 33.96
N ASN A 97 -4.46 -19.31 34.79
CA ASN A 97 -3.11 -18.84 34.59
C ASN A 97 -2.15 -19.97 34.99
N ILE A 98 -1.28 -20.41 34.08
CA ILE A 98 -0.34 -21.54 34.31
C ILE A 98 0.61 -21.26 35.49
N GLY A 99 0.93 -19.99 35.78
CA GLY A 99 1.69 -19.56 36.95
C GLY A 99 0.88 -19.56 38.27
N GLY A 100 -0.38 -19.96 38.24
CA GLY A 100 -1.27 -19.99 39.40
C GLY A 100 -1.69 -18.62 39.91
N LEU A 101 -1.54 -17.57 39.13
CA LEU A 101 -1.99 -16.23 39.50
C LEU A 101 -3.54 -16.21 39.58
N PRO A 102 -4.14 -15.78 40.70
CA PRO A 102 -5.57 -15.59 40.81
C PRO A 102 -5.99 -14.27 40.15
N GLY A 103 -7.25 -13.92 40.16
CA GLY A 103 -7.70 -12.55 39.87
C GLY A 103 -7.23 -11.58 40.97
N ASN A 104 -7.38 -10.28 40.69
CA ASN A 104 -7.21 -9.23 41.68
C ASN A 104 -8.52 -8.42 41.83
N PRO A 105 -9.45 -8.82 42.68
CA PRO A 105 -10.75 -8.15 42.86
C PRO A 105 -10.61 -6.69 43.34
N SER A 106 -9.50 -6.33 44.00
CA SER A 106 -9.30 -4.97 44.50
C SER A 106 -9.15 -3.91 43.37
N ILE A 107 -8.76 -4.36 42.18
CA ILE A 107 -8.71 -3.52 40.97
C ILE A 107 -9.80 -3.89 39.96
N GLY A 108 -10.64 -4.88 40.25
CA GLY A 108 -11.68 -5.35 39.36
C GLY A 108 -11.22 -6.41 38.33
N LEU A 109 -10.00 -6.97 38.45
CA LEU A 109 -9.53 -8.07 37.59
C LEU A 109 -10.09 -9.41 38.11
N PRO A 110 -11.06 -10.06 37.39
CA PRO A 110 -11.76 -11.22 37.96
C PRO A 110 -10.88 -12.49 37.97
N ASN A 111 -9.95 -12.63 37.04
CA ASN A 111 -9.02 -13.74 36.92
C ASN A 111 -7.82 -13.31 36.07
N ALA A 112 -6.75 -14.08 36.06
CA ALA A 112 -5.48 -13.78 35.36
C ALA A 112 -5.33 -14.53 34.03
N GLY A 113 -6.41 -15.02 33.44
CA GLY A 113 -6.45 -15.48 32.07
C GLY A 113 -6.94 -14.40 31.11
N ILE A 114 -6.83 -14.62 29.80
CA ILE A 114 -7.21 -13.65 28.75
C ILE A 114 -8.67 -13.20 28.91
N ASN A 115 -9.55 -14.10 29.27
CA ASN A 115 -10.95 -13.77 29.57
C ASN A 115 -11.08 -12.71 30.68
N GLY A 116 -10.22 -12.78 31.70
CA GLY A 116 -10.19 -11.80 32.80
C GLY A 116 -9.65 -10.44 32.38
N GLU A 117 -8.60 -10.41 31.56
CA GLU A 117 -8.04 -9.19 30.99
C GLU A 117 -9.08 -8.41 30.19
N ILE A 118 -9.81 -9.12 29.30
CA ILE A 118 -10.89 -8.55 28.51
C ILE A 118 -12.05 -8.10 29.42
N SER A 119 -12.39 -8.89 30.46
CA SER A 119 -13.42 -8.50 31.43
C SER A 119 -13.01 -7.21 32.16
N TYR A 120 -11.76 -7.09 32.56
CA TYR A 120 -11.20 -5.90 33.19
C TYR A 120 -11.29 -4.67 32.26
N TYR A 121 -10.87 -4.80 31.01
CA TYR A 121 -11.01 -3.75 30.00
C TYR A 121 -12.47 -3.32 29.81
N LEU A 122 -13.39 -4.26 29.69
CA LEU A 122 -14.81 -4.01 29.43
C LEU A 122 -15.55 -3.33 30.61
N GLN A 123 -15.02 -3.40 31.85
CA GLN A 123 -15.60 -2.71 33.02
C GLN A 123 -15.62 -1.19 32.85
N SER A 124 -14.68 -0.62 32.12
CA SER A 124 -14.63 0.81 31.81
C SER A 124 -15.72 1.25 30.82
N ASN A 125 -16.54 0.31 30.32
CA ASN A 125 -17.54 0.51 29.26
C ASN A 125 -16.97 1.29 28.05
N PRO A 126 -15.89 0.80 27.44
CA PRO A 126 -15.18 1.51 26.38
C PRO A 126 -16.03 1.68 25.13
N THR A 127 -15.74 2.76 24.38
CA THR A 127 -16.30 3.01 23.05
C THR A 127 -15.15 3.04 22.03
N PRO A 128 -14.70 1.89 21.53
CA PRO A 128 -13.59 1.83 20.61
C PRO A 128 -13.90 2.59 19.29
N SER A 129 -12.90 3.28 18.76
CA SER A 129 -12.98 3.83 17.41
C SER A 129 -13.05 2.70 16.38
N SER A 130 -13.72 2.93 15.24
CA SER A 130 -13.68 2.01 14.09
C SER A 130 -12.26 1.76 13.55
N ARG A 131 -11.32 2.65 13.87
CA ARG A 131 -9.90 2.56 13.53
C ARG A 131 -9.02 2.03 14.69
N SER A 132 -9.60 1.52 15.75
CA SER A 132 -8.83 0.87 16.83
C SER A 132 -8.43 -0.54 16.41
N LEU A 133 -7.16 -0.92 16.66
CA LEU A 133 -6.62 -2.27 16.45
C LEU A 133 -6.59 -3.02 17.77
N PHE A 134 -7.14 -4.23 17.77
CA PHE A 134 -7.17 -5.11 18.93
C PHE A 134 -6.40 -6.39 18.64
N ILE A 135 -5.42 -6.71 19.48
CA ILE A 135 -4.60 -7.92 19.38
C ILE A 135 -5.04 -8.85 20.50
N VAL A 136 -5.39 -10.10 20.16
CA VAL A 136 -5.72 -11.16 21.10
C VAL A 136 -4.84 -12.37 20.78
N TRP A 137 -3.81 -12.60 21.58
CA TRP A 137 -2.84 -13.66 21.35
C TRP A 137 -2.65 -14.55 22.57
N GLY A 138 -3.01 -15.82 22.45
CA GLY A 138 -2.87 -16.80 23.50
C GLY A 138 -3.17 -18.21 23.03
N GLY A 139 -3.16 -19.15 23.96
CA GLY A 139 -3.38 -20.56 23.72
C GLY A 139 -2.16 -21.44 24.00
N ALA A 140 -0.94 -20.87 23.99
CA ALA A 140 0.26 -21.66 24.29
C ALA A 140 0.21 -22.24 25.70
N ASN A 141 -0.15 -21.44 26.70
CA ASN A 141 -0.19 -21.85 28.11
C ASN A 141 -1.25 -22.93 28.41
N ASP A 142 -2.33 -22.98 27.62
CA ASP A 142 -3.33 -24.06 27.70
C ASP A 142 -2.74 -25.44 27.40
N TYR A 143 -1.55 -25.50 26.79
CA TYR A 143 -0.95 -26.71 26.27
C TYR A 143 0.38 -27.12 26.90
N LEU A 144 1.16 -26.19 27.47
CA LEU A 144 2.55 -26.47 27.89
C LEU A 144 2.63 -27.59 28.93
N ASP A 145 1.79 -27.58 29.96
CA ASP A 145 1.75 -28.67 30.94
C ASP A 145 1.13 -29.96 30.37
N LEU A 146 0.19 -29.80 29.44
CA LEU A 146 -0.55 -30.90 28.86
C LEU A 146 0.34 -31.77 27.97
N VAL A 147 1.20 -31.16 27.12
CA VAL A 147 2.11 -31.91 26.22
C VAL A 147 3.06 -32.81 27.00
N GLN A 148 3.53 -32.37 28.14
CA GLN A 148 4.41 -33.18 29.00
C GLN A 148 3.69 -34.45 29.52
N SER A 149 2.35 -34.41 29.65
CA SER A 149 1.55 -35.56 30.09
C SER A 149 1.21 -36.55 28.97
N PHE A 150 1.28 -36.18 27.69
CA PHE A 150 0.88 -37.03 26.56
C PHE A 150 1.68 -38.30 26.44
N SER A 151 2.98 -38.25 26.76
CA SER A 151 3.84 -39.46 26.74
C SER A 151 3.38 -40.51 27.74
N GLY A 152 2.85 -40.10 28.89
CA GLY A 152 2.25 -40.98 29.89
C GLY A 152 0.89 -41.59 29.48
N LEU A 153 0.17 -40.90 28.58
CA LEU A 153 -1.12 -41.36 28.04
C LEU A 153 -0.96 -42.30 26.82
N GLY A 154 0.27 -42.44 26.26
CA GLY A 154 0.51 -43.24 25.06
C GLY A 154 -0.18 -42.70 23.80
N LEU A 155 -0.60 -41.43 23.75
CA LEU A 155 -1.30 -40.84 22.62
C LEU A 155 -0.33 -40.29 21.57
N SER A 156 -0.56 -40.66 20.32
CA SER A 156 0.19 -40.12 19.16
C SER A 156 -0.63 -40.21 17.89
N GLY A 157 -0.21 -39.46 16.84
CA GLY A 157 -0.84 -39.50 15.51
C GLY A 157 -2.36 -39.25 15.56
N ALA A 158 -3.15 -40.12 14.92
CA ALA A 158 -4.59 -39.96 14.82
C ALA A 158 -5.32 -40.04 16.17
N ALA A 159 -4.83 -40.84 17.13
CA ALA A 159 -5.42 -40.94 18.46
C ALA A 159 -5.25 -39.62 19.24
N LEU A 160 -4.07 -39.00 19.14
CA LEU A 160 -3.81 -37.68 19.72
C LEU A 160 -4.69 -36.62 19.05
N SER A 161 -4.77 -36.57 17.71
CA SER A 161 -5.65 -35.66 17.00
C SER A 161 -7.11 -35.77 17.46
N SER A 162 -7.64 -36.99 17.53
CA SER A 162 -9.02 -37.22 17.97
C SER A 162 -9.28 -36.75 19.40
N TYR A 163 -8.31 -36.93 20.29
CA TYR A 163 -8.39 -36.41 21.66
C TYR A 163 -8.39 -34.89 21.68
N LEU A 164 -7.44 -34.25 21.00
CA LEU A 164 -7.23 -32.80 21.00
C LEU A 164 -8.42 -32.02 20.41
N THR A 165 -9.06 -32.58 19.36
CA THR A 165 -10.14 -31.93 18.61
C THR A 165 -11.54 -32.47 18.94
N SER A 166 -11.68 -33.34 19.97
CA SER A 166 -13.00 -33.74 20.47
C SER A 166 -13.79 -32.52 20.96
N SER A 167 -15.09 -32.68 21.17
CA SER A 167 -15.97 -31.57 21.63
C SER A 167 -15.54 -30.95 22.96
N THR A 168 -14.81 -31.68 23.78
CA THR A 168 -14.19 -31.22 25.04
C THR A 168 -12.68 -31.28 25.01
N GLY A 169 -12.13 -31.45 23.83
CA GLY A 169 -10.66 -31.52 23.61
C GLY A 169 -9.99 -30.18 23.82
N PRO A 170 -8.71 -30.21 24.23
CA PRO A 170 -7.99 -28.98 24.57
C PRO A 170 -7.98 -27.95 23.45
N VAL A 171 -7.75 -28.35 22.19
CA VAL A 171 -7.76 -27.43 21.05
C VAL A 171 -9.14 -26.78 20.84
N THR A 172 -10.21 -27.59 20.92
CA THR A 172 -11.57 -27.08 20.77
C THR A 172 -11.93 -26.08 21.87
N VAL A 173 -11.55 -26.35 23.11
CA VAL A 173 -11.80 -25.45 24.25
C VAL A 173 -11.04 -24.16 24.11
N THR A 174 -9.73 -24.24 23.86
CA THR A 174 -8.85 -23.05 23.70
C THR A 174 -9.34 -22.15 22.57
N VAL A 175 -9.62 -22.70 21.39
CA VAL A 175 -10.11 -21.93 20.25
C VAL A 175 -11.48 -21.33 20.54
N SER A 176 -12.38 -22.07 21.22
CA SER A 176 -13.69 -21.54 21.62
C SER A 176 -13.61 -20.36 22.60
N ASN A 177 -12.64 -20.38 23.52
CA ASN A 177 -12.37 -19.26 24.41
C ASN A 177 -11.96 -18.02 23.62
N LEU A 178 -10.99 -18.14 22.72
CA LEU A 178 -10.53 -17.03 21.87
C LEU A 178 -11.66 -16.47 20.98
N VAL A 179 -12.50 -17.34 20.41
CA VAL A 179 -13.72 -16.93 19.66
C VAL A 179 -14.67 -16.14 20.57
N GLY A 180 -14.90 -16.61 21.79
CA GLY A 180 -15.74 -15.92 22.78
C GLY A 180 -15.20 -14.53 23.12
N ASP A 181 -13.90 -14.41 23.29
CA ASP A 181 -13.23 -13.16 23.65
C ASP A 181 -13.28 -12.13 22.49
N VAL A 182 -12.97 -12.53 21.26
CA VAL A 182 -13.14 -11.68 20.07
C VAL A 182 -14.59 -11.26 19.89
N THR A 183 -15.55 -12.18 20.13
CA THR A 183 -16.99 -11.88 20.05
C THR A 183 -17.41 -10.81 21.05
N ARG A 184 -16.97 -10.89 22.30
CA ARG A 184 -17.25 -9.89 23.35
C ARG A 184 -16.72 -8.50 22.99
N LEU A 185 -15.52 -8.42 22.44
CA LEU A 185 -14.92 -7.17 21.99
C LEU A 185 -15.65 -6.61 20.76
N ALA A 186 -16.00 -7.45 19.79
CA ALA A 186 -16.76 -7.04 18.60
C ALA A 186 -18.16 -6.49 18.96
N GLN A 187 -18.83 -7.08 19.95
CA GLN A 187 -20.10 -6.58 20.49
C GLN A 187 -20.00 -5.18 21.13
N LYS A 188 -18.78 -4.75 21.51
CA LYS A 188 -18.49 -3.39 21.98
C LYS A 188 -18.11 -2.43 20.85
N GLY A 189 -18.14 -2.88 19.61
CA GLY A 189 -17.92 -2.04 18.43
C GLY A 189 -16.50 -2.11 17.84
N VAL A 190 -15.64 -2.99 18.34
CA VAL A 190 -14.32 -3.23 17.74
C VAL A 190 -14.49 -3.79 16.33
N LYS A 191 -13.74 -3.26 15.37
CA LYS A 191 -13.82 -3.62 13.95
C LYS A 191 -12.56 -4.29 13.41
N ASN A 192 -11.39 -4.08 14.00
CA ASN A 192 -10.13 -4.62 13.48
C ASN A 192 -9.45 -5.45 14.55
N PHE A 193 -9.26 -6.72 14.25
CA PHE A 193 -8.62 -7.69 15.12
C PHE A 193 -7.38 -8.28 14.47
N VAL A 194 -6.38 -8.53 15.30
CA VAL A 194 -5.23 -9.39 15.00
C VAL A 194 -5.27 -10.55 15.98
N VAL A 195 -5.30 -11.76 15.44
CA VAL A 195 -5.28 -13.00 16.22
C VAL A 195 -4.12 -13.85 15.68
N PRO A 196 -2.90 -13.71 16.23
CA PRO A 196 -1.77 -14.51 15.79
C PRO A 196 -2.01 -15.99 16.02
N ASN A 197 -1.53 -16.83 15.11
CA ASN A 197 -1.45 -18.26 15.36
C ASN A 197 -0.29 -18.60 16.30
N LEU A 198 -0.19 -19.85 16.75
CA LEU A 198 0.88 -20.28 17.63
C LEU A 198 2.15 -20.60 16.86
N PRO A 199 3.33 -20.22 17.41
CA PRO A 199 4.61 -20.75 16.98
C PRO A 199 4.67 -22.27 17.23
N ASN A 200 5.53 -22.99 16.52
CA ASN A 200 5.70 -24.42 16.73
C ASN A 200 6.23 -24.71 18.15
N LEU A 201 5.32 -25.10 19.05
CA LEU A 201 5.66 -25.40 20.45
C LEU A 201 6.66 -26.57 20.57
N GLY A 202 6.59 -27.55 19.66
CA GLY A 202 7.53 -28.68 19.64
C GLY A 202 8.98 -28.28 19.33
N ALA A 203 9.23 -27.07 18.85
CA ALA A 203 10.56 -26.53 18.59
C ALA A 203 11.16 -25.75 19.77
N THR A 204 10.37 -25.49 20.82
CA THR A 204 10.85 -24.76 22.02
C THR A 204 11.88 -25.62 22.80
N PRO A 205 12.83 -24.99 23.50
CA PRO A 205 13.76 -25.72 24.38
C PRO A 205 13.06 -26.65 25.36
N LEU A 206 11.90 -26.24 25.90
CA LEU A 206 11.10 -27.05 26.82
C LEU A 206 10.71 -28.43 26.24
N LEU A 207 10.38 -28.50 24.93
CA LEU A 207 9.81 -29.70 24.31
C LEU A 207 10.75 -30.41 23.34
N ASN A 208 11.81 -29.75 22.82
CA ASN A 208 12.66 -30.30 21.79
C ASN A 208 13.71 -31.34 22.30
N GLY A 209 13.91 -31.39 23.61
CA GLY A 209 14.85 -32.37 24.24
C GLY A 209 14.41 -33.83 24.07
N ASN A 210 13.18 -34.11 23.67
CA ASN A 210 12.64 -35.43 23.43
C ASN A 210 11.83 -35.44 22.12
N THR A 211 12.19 -36.34 21.19
CA THR A 211 11.55 -36.43 19.87
C THR A 211 10.04 -36.71 19.94
N THR A 212 9.57 -37.43 20.95
CA THR A 212 8.13 -37.72 21.14
C THR A 212 7.39 -36.47 21.58
N THR A 213 7.86 -35.75 22.59
CA THR A 213 7.23 -34.52 23.08
C THR A 213 7.30 -33.41 22.02
N SER A 214 8.41 -33.28 21.32
CA SER A 214 8.58 -32.37 20.20
C SER A 214 7.56 -32.64 19.09
N SER A 215 7.39 -33.88 18.67
CA SER A 215 6.41 -34.27 17.64
C SER A 215 4.97 -34.02 18.10
N GLN A 216 4.65 -34.32 19.36
CA GLN A 216 3.32 -34.10 19.93
C GLN A 216 3.00 -32.61 20.06
N GLY A 217 3.99 -31.80 20.47
CA GLY A 217 3.87 -30.34 20.53
C GLY A 217 3.65 -29.72 19.15
N SER A 218 4.40 -30.18 18.14
CA SER A 218 4.21 -29.75 16.75
C SER A 218 2.82 -30.13 16.22
N GLN A 219 2.38 -31.38 16.42
CA GLN A 219 1.05 -31.83 15.99
C GLN A 219 -0.08 -31.03 16.66
N LEU A 220 0.05 -30.72 17.94
CA LEU A 220 -0.91 -29.90 18.67
C LEU A 220 -0.97 -28.47 18.11
N THR A 221 0.19 -27.87 17.86
CA THR A 221 0.28 -26.52 17.25
C THR A 221 -0.40 -26.47 15.88
N ASP A 222 -0.15 -27.46 15.03
CA ASP A 222 -0.77 -27.53 13.69
C ASP A 222 -2.29 -27.63 13.79
N LEU A 223 -2.82 -28.44 14.70
CA LEU A 223 -4.25 -28.59 14.92
C LEU A 223 -4.89 -27.33 15.51
N HIS A 224 -4.19 -26.66 16.44
CA HIS A 224 -4.63 -25.37 16.96
C HIS A 224 -4.72 -24.35 15.86
N ASN A 225 -3.64 -24.15 15.08
CA ASN A 225 -3.56 -23.14 14.04
C ASN A 225 -4.62 -23.36 12.95
N GLN A 226 -4.84 -24.61 12.54
CA GLN A 226 -5.90 -24.96 11.59
C GLN A 226 -7.30 -24.67 12.15
N SER A 227 -7.56 -25.05 13.41
CA SER A 227 -8.85 -24.84 14.06
C SER A 227 -9.13 -23.35 14.29
N LEU A 228 -8.11 -22.60 14.71
CA LEU A 228 -8.17 -21.14 14.89
C LEU A 228 -8.52 -20.43 13.58
N ALA A 229 -7.81 -20.76 12.50
CA ALA A 229 -8.05 -20.17 11.19
C ALA A 229 -9.50 -20.40 10.73
N GLN A 230 -10.00 -21.62 10.84
CA GLN A 230 -11.37 -21.96 10.48
C GLN A 230 -12.40 -21.22 11.34
N ALA A 231 -12.21 -21.20 12.66
CA ALA A 231 -13.14 -20.56 13.59
C ALA A 231 -13.18 -19.03 13.42
N MET A 232 -12.01 -18.39 13.25
CA MET A 232 -11.92 -16.94 13.02
C MET A 232 -12.49 -16.53 11.66
N GLY A 233 -12.33 -17.34 10.62
CA GLY A 233 -12.96 -17.11 9.31
C GLY A 233 -14.49 -17.14 9.40
N GLN A 234 -15.06 -18.10 10.13
CA GLN A 234 -16.50 -18.14 10.37
C GLN A 234 -16.99 -16.95 11.21
N LEU A 235 -16.23 -16.59 12.24
CA LEU A 235 -16.56 -15.47 13.12
C LEU A 235 -16.54 -14.13 12.36
N GLN A 236 -15.55 -13.91 11.52
CA GLN A 236 -15.45 -12.73 10.66
C GLN A 236 -16.70 -12.55 9.80
N GLN A 237 -17.16 -13.62 9.15
CA GLN A 237 -18.36 -13.61 8.32
C GLN A 237 -19.62 -13.30 9.13
N GLN A 238 -19.73 -13.83 10.36
CA GLN A 238 -20.90 -13.63 11.23
C GLN A 238 -20.99 -12.21 11.80
N LEU A 239 -19.85 -11.61 12.16
CA LEU A 239 -19.79 -10.33 12.87
C LEU A 239 -19.50 -9.13 11.94
N HIS A 240 -19.13 -9.38 10.67
CA HIS A 240 -18.73 -8.36 9.71
C HIS A 240 -17.62 -7.43 10.28
N VAL A 241 -16.54 -8.05 10.74
CA VAL A 241 -15.33 -7.41 11.26
C VAL A 241 -14.09 -7.85 10.47
N ASN A 242 -13.02 -7.11 10.53
CA ASN A 242 -11.72 -7.51 10.00
C ASN A 242 -10.99 -8.38 11.03
N ILE A 243 -10.53 -9.56 10.63
CA ILE A 243 -9.65 -10.41 11.44
C ILE A 243 -8.43 -10.78 10.59
N THR A 244 -7.25 -10.39 11.05
CA THR A 244 -5.98 -10.83 10.47
C THR A 244 -5.39 -11.93 11.34
N ILE A 245 -5.20 -13.12 10.78
CA ILE A 245 -4.38 -14.15 11.40
C ILE A 245 -2.94 -13.92 10.98
N VAL A 246 -2.10 -13.49 11.92
CA VAL A 246 -0.66 -13.36 11.71
C VAL A 246 -0.02 -14.74 11.81
N ASP A 247 0.66 -15.18 10.75
CA ASP A 247 1.20 -16.54 10.63
C ASP A 247 2.59 -16.69 11.30
N ILE A 248 2.60 -16.59 12.63
CA ILE A 248 3.81 -16.73 13.44
C ILE A 248 4.42 -18.13 13.29
N GLY A 249 3.58 -19.16 13.12
CA GLY A 249 4.03 -20.55 12.95
C GLY A 249 4.94 -20.71 11.74
N SER A 250 4.52 -20.21 10.57
CA SER A 250 5.32 -20.27 9.34
C SER A 250 6.60 -19.44 9.44
N VAL A 251 6.52 -18.25 10.04
CA VAL A 251 7.70 -17.36 10.23
C VAL A 251 8.72 -18.03 11.15
N LEU A 252 8.31 -18.60 12.30
CA LEU A 252 9.25 -19.29 13.18
C LEU A 252 9.90 -20.50 12.50
N ASN A 253 9.13 -21.25 11.71
CA ASN A 253 9.68 -22.37 10.94
C ASN A 253 10.73 -21.90 9.91
N ASP A 254 10.54 -20.74 9.25
CA ASP A 254 11.56 -20.16 8.36
C ASP A 254 12.79 -19.68 9.14
N ILE A 255 12.61 -19.10 10.34
CA ILE A 255 13.71 -18.70 11.22
C ILE A 255 14.56 -19.94 11.62
N LEU A 256 13.93 -21.04 11.99
CA LEU A 256 14.60 -22.29 12.35
C LEU A 256 15.36 -22.90 11.16
N ALA A 257 14.80 -22.81 9.95
CA ALA A 257 15.43 -23.30 8.73
C ALA A 257 16.56 -22.39 8.21
N ASN A 258 16.46 -21.08 8.44
CA ASN A 258 17.34 -20.05 7.90
C ASN A 258 17.78 -19.03 8.97
N PRO A 259 18.31 -19.45 10.12
CA PRO A 259 18.50 -18.59 11.30
C PRO A 259 19.38 -17.36 11.03
N SER A 260 20.45 -17.51 10.25
CA SER A 260 21.36 -16.40 9.92
C SER A 260 20.67 -15.24 9.17
N LYS A 261 19.61 -15.51 8.42
CA LYS A 261 18.79 -14.52 7.72
C LYS A 261 18.13 -13.54 8.71
N TYR A 262 17.85 -14.01 9.92
CA TYR A 262 17.19 -13.28 10.99
C TYR A 262 18.14 -12.83 12.10
N GLY A 263 19.46 -12.90 11.85
CA GLY A 263 20.48 -12.53 12.83
C GLY A 263 20.67 -13.54 13.97
N VAL A 264 20.05 -14.73 13.88
CA VAL A 264 20.20 -15.81 14.85
C VAL A 264 21.40 -16.69 14.48
N ASP A 265 22.22 -17.05 15.45
CA ASP A 265 23.31 -18.01 15.25
C ASP A 265 22.74 -19.41 15.04
N PRO A 266 23.07 -20.12 13.94
CA PRO A 266 22.58 -21.47 13.67
C PRO A 266 22.84 -22.49 14.79
N SER A 267 23.86 -22.30 15.62
CA SER A 267 24.16 -23.16 16.76
C SER A 267 23.31 -22.88 18.00
N HIS A 268 22.51 -21.77 17.99
CA HIS A 268 21.75 -21.31 19.14
C HIS A 268 20.23 -21.21 18.89
N THR A 269 19.71 -22.04 18.00
CA THR A 269 18.28 -22.06 17.64
C THR A 269 17.40 -22.84 18.62
N THR A 270 18.00 -23.70 19.47
CA THR A 270 17.27 -24.58 20.40
C THR A 270 17.79 -24.50 21.83
N GLN A 271 18.67 -23.54 22.13
CA GLN A 271 19.30 -23.35 23.41
C GLN A 271 18.75 -22.12 24.12
N GLU A 272 18.76 -22.15 25.43
CA GLU A 272 18.34 -21.07 26.30
C GLU A 272 19.50 -20.11 26.58
N CYS A 273 19.33 -18.82 26.24
CA CYS A 273 20.33 -17.80 26.52
C CYS A 273 20.54 -17.59 28.03
N ILE A 274 19.47 -17.62 28.82
CA ILE A 274 19.49 -17.35 30.27
C ILE A 274 20.41 -18.32 31.03
N LEU A 275 20.62 -19.53 30.51
CA LEU A 275 21.53 -20.53 31.10
C LEU A 275 23.00 -20.31 30.72
N ASN A 276 23.28 -19.38 29.80
CA ASN A 276 24.62 -19.07 29.32
C ASN A 276 25.07 -17.68 29.81
N ALA A 277 25.98 -17.63 30.79
CA ALA A 277 26.45 -16.36 31.37
C ALA A 277 27.03 -15.38 30.32
N THR A 278 27.65 -15.89 29.24
CA THR A 278 28.18 -15.07 28.16
C THR A 278 27.03 -14.49 27.33
N CYS A 279 26.01 -15.27 27.02
CA CYS A 279 24.82 -14.77 26.34
C CYS A 279 24.10 -13.69 27.14
N VAL A 280 23.87 -13.91 28.43
CA VAL A 280 23.26 -12.94 29.33
C VAL A 280 24.05 -11.63 29.40
N ALA A 281 25.39 -11.71 29.41
CA ALA A 281 26.27 -10.55 29.51
C ALA A 281 26.44 -9.79 28.19
N GLN A 282 26.39 -10.48 27.04
CA GLN A 282 26.74 -9.93 25.73
C GLN A 282 25.57 -9.87 24.75
N HIS A 283 24.36 -10.30 25.15
CA HIS A 283 23.15 -10.36 24.31
C HIS A 283 23.43 -11.07 22.99
N GLN A 284 24.03 -12.27 23.03
CA GLN A 284 24.35 -13.05 21.86
C GLN A 284 23.07 -13.46 21.09
N ASN A 285 23.24 -13.79 19.80
CA ASN A 285 22.16 -14.04 18.85
C ASN A 285 21.51 -15.43 19.05
N TYR A 286 20.90 -15.64 20.21
CA TYR A 286 20.07 -16.80 20.52
C TYR A 286 18.63 -16.58 20.04
N LEU A 287 17.95 -17.67 19.67
CA LEU A 287 16.53 -17.64 19.36
C LEU A 287 15.69 -17.49 20.63
N PHE A 288 15.98 -18.31 21.65
CA PHE A 288 15.24 -18.35 22.91
C PHE A 288 16.01 -17.70 24.05
N TRP A 289 15.27 -16.94 24.87
CA TRP A 289 15.78 -16.38 26.11
C TRP A 289 15.81 -17.44 27.23
N ASP A 290 14.70 -18.14 27.42
CA ASP A 290 14.52 -19.27 28.33
C ASP A 290 13.95 -20.48 27.59
N ASP A 291 13.28 -21.38 28.29
CA ASP A 291 12.79 -22.65 27.74
C ASP A 291 11.59 -22.48 26.76
N VAL A 292 10.90 -21.33 26.72
CA VAL A 292 9.77 -21.06 25.81
C VAL A 292 9.79 -19.66 25.20
N HIS A 293 10.41 -18.66 25.88
CA HIS A 293 10.29 -17.28 25.46
C HIS A 293 11.40 -16.84 24.50
N PRO A 294 11.07 -16.02 23.50
CA PRO A 294 12.06 -15.50 22.56
C PRO A 294 12.95 -14.40 23.19
N THR A 295 14.15 -14.26 22.62
CA THR A 295 15.04 -13.12 22.95
C THR A 295 14.49 -11.79 22.44
N ALA A 296 15.05 -10.67 22.92
CA ALA A 296 14.73 -9.33 22.43
C ALA A 296 14.92 -9.17 20.90
N LEU A 297 15.92 -9.85 20.32
CA LEU A 297 16.13 -9.90 18.88
C LEU A 297 14.86 -10.40 18.19
N LEU A 298 14.34 -11.54 18.63
CA LEU A 298 13.15 -12.13 18.01
C LEU A 298 11.88 -11.36 18.37
N GLN A 299 11.78 -10.74 19.54
CA GLN A 299 10.66 -9.86 19.90
C GLN A 299 10.57 -8.65 18.94
N GLN A 300 11.71 -8.12 18.51
CA GLN A 300 11.76 -7.06 17.51
C GLN A 300 11.35 -7.59 16.13
N GLU A 301 11.85 -8.75 15.70
CA GLU A 301 11.40 -9.40 14.45
C GLU A 301 9.88 -9.65 14.46
N LEU A 302 9.32 -10.12 15.58
CA LEU A 302 7.87 -10.28 15.74
C LEU A 302 7.12 -8.97 15.50
N SER A 303 7.62 -7.83 15.99
CA SER A 303 6.97 -6.54 15.72
C SER A 303 6.92 -6.19 14.23
N TYR A 304 7.95 -6.56 13.47
CA TYR A 304 7.97 -6.42 12.01
C TYR A 304 7.05 -7.44 11.30
N VAL A 305 6.87 -8.63 11.87
CA VAL A 305 5.87 -9.61 11.38
C VAL A 305 4.47 -9.00 11.43
N PHE A 306 4.11 -8.37 12.56
CA PHE A 306 2.83 -7.68 12.70
C PHE A 306 2.69 -6.53 11.69
N LEU A 307 3.72 -5.68 11.56
CA LEU A 307 3.71 -4.60 10.59
C LEU A 307 3.49 -5.15 9.18
N SER A 308 4.31 -6.10 8.75
CA SER A 308 4.28 -6.65 7.39
C SER A 308 3.02 -7.44 7.07
N SER A 309 2.32 -7.96 8.09
CA SER A 309 1.01 -8.61 7.91
C SER A 309 -0.13 -7.62 7.66
N LEU A 310 0.04 -6.35 8.05
CA LEU A 310 -1.00 -5.34 8.05
C LEU A 310 -0.76 -4.19 7.05
N ASP A 311 0.46 -4.02 6.52
CA ASP A 311 0.83 -2.92 5.62
C ASP A 311 0.46 -3.16 4.14
N GLY A 312 0.12 -4.39 3.76
CA GLY A 312 -0.18 -4.74 2.37
C GLY A 312 -1.23 -3.86 1.70
N PRO A 313 -2.40 -3.61 2.31
CA PRO A 313 -3.40 -2.72 1.72
C PRO A 313 -2.86 -1.32 1.38
N THR A 314 -1.90 -0.83 2.16
CA THR A 314 -1.29 0.50 1.95
C THR A 314 -0.45 0.53 0.67
N THR A 315 0.31 -0.53 0.37
CA THR A 315 1.11 -0.63 -0.86
C THR A 315 0.23 -0.84 -2.09
N VAL A 316 -0.78 -1.71 -1.98
CA VAL A 316 -1.79 -1.98 -3.03
C VAL A 316 -2.57 -0.71 -3.39
N GLY A 317 -2.81 0.16 -2.41
CA GLY A 317 -3.49 1.44 -2.62
C GLY A 317 -2.86 2.33 -3.68
N ALA A 318 -1.54 2.28 -3.83
CA ALA A 318 -0.78 3.11 -4.77
C ALA A 318 -0.93 2.66 -6.25
N GLU A 319 -1.20 1.37 -6.51
CA GLU A 319 -1.30 0.81 -7.87
C GLU A 319 -2.28 1.59 -8.76
N MET A 320 -3.49 1.76 -8.28
CA MET A 320 -4.55 2.45 -9.04
C MET A 320 -4.27 3.95 -9.23
N ASP A 321 -3.50 4.56 -8.35
CA ASP A 321 -3.13 5.97 -8.50
C ASP A 321 -2.10 6.15 -9.62
N MET A 322 -1.21 5.18 -9.80
CA MET A 322 -0.28 5.14 -10.93
C MET A 322 -1.01 4.98 -12.25
N ASP A 323 -1.98 4.07 -12.31
CA ASP A 323 -2.82 3.83 -13.47
C ASP A 323 -3.57 5.09 -13.92
N LYS A 324 -4.15 5.83 -12.97
CA LYS A 324 -4.80 7.12 -13.22
C LYS A 324 -3.84 8.17 -13.81
N ILE A 325 -2.59 8.17 -13.43
CA ILE A 325 -1.57 9.10 -13.94
C ILE A 325 -1.29 8.80 -15.42
N VAL A 326 -1.08 7.53 -15.77
CA VAL A 326 -0.80 7.10 -17.14
C VAL A 326 -1.99 7.36 -18.07
N GLN A 327 -3.21 7.08 -17.62
CA GLN A 327 -4.42 7.38 -18.39
C GLN A 327 -4.61 8.89 -18.61
N GLN A 328 -4.28 9.71 -17.62
CA GLN A 328 -4.29 11.16 -17.75
C GLN A 328 -3.34 11.64 -18.85
N ASP A 329 -2.12 11.13 -18.90
CA ASP A 329 -1.14 11.45 -19.95
C ASP A 329 -1.66 11.07 -21.34
N LEU A 330 -2.34 9.93 -21.48
CA LEU A 330 -2.97 9.54 -22.76
C LEU A 330 -4.04 10.55 -23.21
N PHE A 331 -4.91 10.99 -22.31
CA PHE A 331 -5.90 12.02 -22.62
C PHE A 331 -5.24 13.35 -23.01
N ASP A 332 -4.19 13.75 -22.36
CA ASP A 332 -3.47 15.00 -22.64
C ASP A 332 -2.76 14.94 -24.02
N ARG A 333 -2.17 13.80 -24.38
CA ARG A 333 -1.62 13.57 -25.74
C ARG A 333 -2.68 13.68 -26.83
N ILE A 334 -3.91 13.17 -26.57
CA ILE A 334 -5.04 13.27 -27.49
C ILE A 334 -5.53 14.72 -27.57
N SER A 335 -5.64 15.44 -26.44
CA SER A 335 -6.03 16.87 -26.42
C SER A 335 -5.06 17.72 -27.24
N ALA A 336 -3.77 17.52 -27.01
CA ALA A 336 -2.74 18.22 -27.79
C ALA A 336 -2.80 17.84 -29.28
N ARG A 337 -3.26 16.63 -29.62
CA ARG A 337 -3.39 16.22 -31.02
C ARG A 337 -4.63 16.79 -31.70
N THR A 338 -5.81 16.71 -31.06
CA THR A 338 -7.05 17.30 -31.60
C THR A 338 -6.96 18.82 -31.73
N ALA A 339 -6.28 19.48 -30.78
CA ALA A 339 -5.94 20.91 -30.92
C ALA A 339 -5.13 21.19 -32.19
N ALA A 340 -4.12 20.37 -32.46
CA ALA A 340 -3.32 20.47 -33.67
C ALA A 340 -4.13 20.38 -34.96
N LEU A 341 -5.13 19.53 -35.00
CA LEU A 341 -6.00 19.33 -36.16
C LEU A 341 -6.96 20.50 -36.39
N ARG A 342 -7.47 21.10 -35.30
CA ARG A 342 -8.43 22.21 -35.36
C ARG A 342 -7.85 23.49 -35.94
N LEU A 343 -6.61 23.69 -35.70
CA LEU A 343 -5.98 24.96 -35.91
C LEU A 343 -5.48 25.15 -37.32
N GLY A 344 -5.98 24.36 -38.24
CA GLY A 344 -6.09 24.72 -39.65
C GLY A 344 -4.96 24.32 -40.51
N THR A 345 -4.16 23.37 -40.08
CA THR A 345 -3.07 23.00 -40.92
C THR A 345 -2.89 21.52 -40.98
N SER A 346 -2.61 21.13 -42.15
CA SER A 346 -2.07 19.85 -42.49
C SER A 346 -0.91 19.51 -41.55
N GLY A 347 -1.19 19.57 -40.23
CA GLY A 347 -0.31 18.98 -39.48
C GLY A 347 0.33 19.48 -38.25
N LEU A 348 0.24 20.66 -37.85
CA LEU A 348 0.76 21.06 -36.57
C LEU A 348 -0.22 21.89 -35.81
N SER A 349 -0.25 21.66 -34.50
CA SER A 349 -0.84 22.65 -33.60
C SER A 349 -0.20 24.02 -33.74
N ILE A 350 0.99 24.09 -34.27
CA ILE A 350 1.76 25.31 -34.49
C ILE A 350 1.21 26.14 -35.62
N ASP A 351 0.55 25.56 -36.57
CA ASP A 351 0.04 26.26 -37.73
C ASP A 351 -1.23 27.05 -37.43
N ASN A 352 -1.45 27.29 -36.15
CA ASN A 352 -2.43 28.22 -35.74
C ASN A 352 -1.99 29.61 -35.65
N VAL A 353 -1.25 30.00 -36.57
CA VAL A 353 -1.03 31.39 -36.82
C VAL A 353 -2.35 32.04 -37.12
N ALA A 354 -2.84 32.83 -36.18
CA ALA A 354 -3.91 33.74 -36.41
C ALA A 354 -3.58 34.56 -37.64
N GLY A 355 -4.42 34.47 -38.65
CA GLY A 355 -4.30 35.38 -39.75
C GLY A 355 -4.35 34.81 -41.15
N THR A 356 -4.08 33.55 -41.34
CA THR A 356 -4.34 32.93 -42.65
C THR A 356 -5.62 32.14 -42.63
N SER A 357 -6.73 32.84 -42.91
CA SER A 357 -7.86 32.19 -43.58
C SER A 357 -7.36 31.79 -44.98
N GLY A 358 -6.47 30.85 -45.05
CA GLY A 358 -6.05 30.24 -46.32
C GLY A 358 -7.22 29.41 -46.78
N THR A 359 -7.88 29.84 -47.84
CA THR A 359 -8.63 28.93 -48.70
C THR A 359 -7.69 27.83 -49.09
N TYR A 360 -8.06 26.62 -48.74
CA TYR A 360 -7.33 25.40 -49.14
C TYR A 360 -7.24 25.36 -50.66
N GLY A 361 -6.02 25.39 -51.18
CA GLY A 361 -5.78 25.16 -52.62
C GLY A 361 -6.10 23.71 -52.99
N SER A 362 -6.59 23.48 -54.16
CA SER A 362 -6.89 22.18 -54.72
C SER A 362 -5.62 21.32 -54.85
N GLY A 363 -5.26 20.59 -53.81
CA GLY A 363 -4.05 19.77 -53.77
C GLY A 363 -3.54 19.47 -52.38
N GLU A 364 -4.31 19.79 -51.31
CA GLU A 364 -3.87 19.68 -49.94
C GLU A 364 -3.83 18.26 -49.38
N GLN A 365 -2.77 18.01 -48.69
CA GLN A 365 -2.49 16.78 -47.96
C GLN A 365 -3.51 16.59 -46.84
N ARG A 366 -4.40 15.63 -46.99
CA ARG A 366 -5.45 15.31 -46.03
C ARG A 366 -4.98 14.29 -44.97
N LEU A 367 -3.90 13.57 -45.27
CA LEU A 367 -3.33 12.56 -44.39
C LEU A 367 -2.11 13.10 -43.68
N SER A 368 -1.98 12.83 -42.42
CA SER A 368 -0.77 13.09 -41.64
C SER A 368 -0.43 11.95 -40.70
N ALA A 369 0.85 11.74 -40.48
CA ALA A 369 1.37 10.80 -39.49
C ALA A 369 2.21 11.54 -38.45
N PHE A 370 2.25 11.03 -37.24
CA PHE A 370 3.03 11.61 -36.15
C PHE A 370 3.62 10.55 -35.25
N ILE A 371 4.70 10.89 -34.58
CA ILE A 371 5.27 10.19 -33.46
C ILE A 371 5.38 11.15 -32.29
N THR A 372 5.08 10.68 -31.10
CA THR A 372 5.13 11.45 -29.86
C THR A 372 5.86 10.63 -28.81
N ASP A 373 6.77 11.26 -28.12
CA ASP A 373 7.40 10.73 -26.91
C ASP A 373 7.03 11.62 -25.72
N SER A 374 6.56 11.01 -24.64
CA SER A 374 6.09 11.66 -23.42
C SER A 374 6.85 11.11 -22.23
N TYR A 375 7.35 11.99 -21.38
CA TYR A 375 8.03 11.62 -20.15
C TYR A 375 7.36 12.32 -18.95
N GLY A 376 6.79 11.53 -18.06
CA GLY A 376 6.16 11.96 -16.82
C GLY A 376 7.01 11.64 -15.59
N TRP A 377 6.97 12.50 -14.61
CA TRP A 377 7.56 12.24 -13.29
C TRP A 377 6.84 13.04 -12.23
N GLY A 378 6.88 12.55 -11.02
CA GLY A 378 6.23 13.24 -9.91
C GLY A 378 6.26 12.44 -8.64
N SER A 379 5.44 12.90 -7.70
CA SER A 379 5.32 12.28 -6.41
C SER A 379 3.90 12.36 -5.88
N ARG A 380 3.56 11.42 -4.99
CA ARG A 380 2.36 11.47 -4.17
C ARG A 380 2.76 11.35 -2.70
N SER A 381 2.17 12.19 -1.85
CA SER A 381 2.25 12.01 -0.41
C SER A 381 1.39 10.83 0.02
N ALA A 382 1.81 10.17 1.08
CA ALA A 382 0.98 9.16 1.72
C ALA A 382 -0.31 9.78 2.26
N ARG A 383 -1.40 9.03 2.20
CA ARG A 383 -2.71 9.37 2.78
C ARG A 383 -3.31 8.12 3.41
N ASP A 384 -4.46 8.24 4.07
CA ASP A 384 -5.08 7.11 4.78
C ASP A 384 -5.12 5.84 3.92
N ASN A 385 -4.40 4.82 4.35
CA ASN A 385 -4.29 3.49 3.72
C ASN A 385 -3.73 3.50 2.28
N VAL A 386 -3.01 4.54 1.86
CA VAL A 386 -2.32 4.61 0.56
C VAL A 386 -0.89 5.08 0.76
N ALA A 387 0.08 4.29 0.34
CA ALA A 387 1.49 4.66 0.40
C ALA A 387 1.79 5.90 -0.46
N GLY A 388 2.69 6.74 0.03
CA GLY A 388 3.30 7.74 -0.82
C GLY A 388 4.29 7.09 -1.80
N PHE A 389 4.48 7.70 -2.97
CA PHE A 389 5.39 7.19 -3.97
C PHE A 389 6.02 8.30 -4.82
N ASP A 390 7.15 7.99 -5.40
CA ASP A 390 7.78 8.78 -6.46
C ASP A 390 7.76 7.95 -7.74
N TYR A 391 7.37 8.54 -8.87
CA TYR A 391 7.19 7.79 -10.11
C TYR A 391 7.90 8.40 -11.31
N ARG A 392 8.09 7.57 -12.33
CA ARG A 392 8.52 7.94 -13.68
C ARG A 392 7.73 7.12 -14.69
N ASP A 393 7.29 7.80 -15.74
CA ASP A 393 6.59 7.22 -16.88
C ASP A 393 7.27 7.66 -18.17
N ASN A 394 7.43 6.75 -19.12
CA ASN A 394 7.90 7.04 -20.45
C ASN A 394 7.03 6.35 -21.48
N THR A 395 6.34 7.11 -22.32
CA THR A 395 5.42 6.58 -23.32
C THR A 395 5.73 7.10 -24.70
N THR A 396 6.00 6.19 -25.63
CA THR A 396 6.11 6.49 -27.07
C THR A 396 4.83 6.08 -27.78
N SER A 397 4.28 6.96 -28.60
CA SER A 397 3.10 6.67 -29.42
C SER A 397 3.26 7.13 -30.87
N ALA A 398 2.61 6.41 -31.77
CA ALA A 398 2.54 6.74 -33.19
C ALA A 398 1.08 6.74 -33.64
N GLY A 399 0.74 7.63 -34.57
CA GLY A 399 -0.62 7.74 -35.04
C GLY A 399 -0.74 8.40 -36.40
N ALA A 400 -1.97 8.38 -36.91
CA ALA A 400 -2.32 9.02 -38.15
C ALA A 400 -3.70 9.70 -38.07
N ASP A 401 -3.85 10.79 -38.82
CA ASP A 401 -5.09 11.53 -38.92
C ASP A 401 -5.46 11.74 -40.37
N TYR A 402 -6.75 11.84 -40.59
CA TYR A 402 -7.32 12.19 -41.88
C TYR A 402 -8.29 13.35 -41.75
N ARG A 403 -8.06 14.42 -42.48
CA ARG A 403 -9.01 15.53 -42.61
C ARG A 403 -10.09 15.17 -43.61
N ILE A 404 -11.29 14.88 -43.13
CA ILE A 404 -12.42 14.46 -43.92
C ILE A 404 -12.92 15.61 -44.79
N ASN A 405 -13.03 16.78 -44.18
CA ASN A 405 -13.40 18.04 -44.82
C ASN A 405 -12.87 19.26 -44.02
N ASP A 406 -13.29 20.47 -44.35
CA ASP A 406 -12.76 21.71 -43.75
C ASP A 406 -13.11 21.89 -42.27
N TRP A 407 -14.09 21.15 -41.77
CA TRP A 407 -14.60 21.27 -40.40
C TRP A 407 -14.53 19.95 -39.59
N LEU A 408 -14.08 18.86 -40.16
CA LEU A 408 -14.04 17.54 -39.51
C LEU A 408 -12.71 16.83 -39.81
N ALA A 409 -12.05 16.40 -38.77
CA ALA A 409 -10.91 15.51 -38.82
C ALA A 409 -11.07 14.35 -37.83
N ALA A 410 -10.51 13.19 -38.15
CA ALA A 410 -10.48 12.02 -37.30
C ALA A 410 -9.11 11.32 -37.39
N GLY A 411 -8.77 10.60 -36.34
CA GLY A 411 -7.50 9.88 -36.28
C GLY A 411 -7.47 8.83 -35.20
N GLY A 412 -6.33 8.19 -35.12
CA GLY A 412 -6.03 7.21 -34.08
C GLY A 412 -4.57 7.13 -33.78
N LEU A 413 -4.27 6.58 -32.63
CA LEU A 413 -2.89 6.30 -32.20
C LEU A 413 -2.80 4.94 -31.51
N ILE A 414 -1.59 4.40 -31.52
CA ILE A 414 -1.16 3.31 -30.66
C ILE A 414 0.06 3.77 -29.89
N GLY A 415 0.27 3.24 -28.70
CA GLY A 415 1.38 3.62 -27.83
C GLY A 415 1.88 2.46 -27.00
N TYR A 416 3.11 2.58 -26.55
CA TYR A 416 3.74 1.73 -25.56
C TYR A 416 4.40 2.61 -24.50
N GLY A 417 4.07 2.32 -23.25
CA GLY A 417 4.61 3.02 -22.08
C GLY A 417 5.26 2.07 -21.09
N GLU A 418 6.24 2.57 -20.37
CA GLU A 418 6.88 1.91 -19.24
C GLU A 418 6.80 2.83 -18.03
N THR A 419 6.16 2.35 -16.96
CA THR A 419 5.95 3.10 -15.72
C THR A 419 6.64 2.39 -14.57
N ASN A 420 7.35 3.16 -13.77
CA ASN A 420 8.06 2.67 -12.59
C ASN A 420 7.79 3.60 -11.42
N ASP A 421 7.54 3.02 -10.24
CA ASP A 421 7.47 3.77 -9.00
C ASP A 421 8.38 3.21 -7.92
N SER A 422 8.62 4.04 -6.92
CA SER A 422 9.28 3.70 -5.67
C SER A 422 8.39 4.15 -4.53
N LEU A 423 7.88 3.18 -3.79
CA LEU A 423 7.07 3.46 -2.60
C LEU A 423 7.95 4.08 -1.51
N ARG A 424 7.46 5.14 -0.88
CA ARG A 424 8.17 5.83 0.20
C ARG A 424 8.27 4.95 1.44
N ASP A 425 9.06 5.37 2.40
CA ASP A 425 9.32 4.65 3.65
C ASP A 425 9.86 3.22 3.43
N SER A 426 10.53 3.02 2.27
CA SER A 426 11.08 1.72 1.87
C SER A 426 10.04 0.60 1.76
N LEU A 427 8.78 0.91 1.51
CA LEU A 427 7.71 -0.06 1.41
C LEU A 427 7.79 -0.97 0.17
N GLY A 428 8.52 -0.56 -0.86
CA GLY A 428 8.72 -1.39 -2.05
C GLY A 428 8.82 -0.60 -3.36
N SER A 429 8.49 -1.27 -4.47
CA SER A 429 8.51 -0.66 -5.81
C SER A 429 7.59 -1.41 -6.75
N GLN A 430 7.01 -0.71 -7.71
CA GLN A 430 6.08 -1.28 -8.68
C GLN A 430 6.49 -0.88 -10.10
N SER A 431 6.16 -1.69 -11.08
CA SER A 431 6.32 -1.33 -12.49
C SER A 431 5.35 -2.07 -13.40
N PHE A 432 4.91 -1.40 -14.44
CA PHE A 432 4.09 -2.00 -15.48
C PHE A 432 4.40 -1.44 -16.86
N ASN A 433 4.10 -2.23 -17.88
CA ASN A 433 4.09 -1.83 -19.27
C ASN A 433 2.64 -1.57 -19.72
N SER A 434 2.41 -0.48 -20.44
CA SER A 434 1.09 -0.10 -20.95
C SER A 434 1.07 -0.15 -22.47
N TYR A 435 0.13 -0.91 -23.05
CA TYR A 435 -0.14 -0.97 -24.48
C TYR A 435 -1.42 -0.18 -24.75
N GLN A 436 -1.31 0.95 -25.41
CA GLN A 436 -2.34 1.94 -25.54
C GLN A 436 -2.88 2.02 -26.97
N ALA A 437 -4.18 2.27 -27.10
CA ALA A 437 -4.84 2.60 -28.35
C ALA A 437 -5.87 3.71 -28.14
N ALA A 438 -6.03 4.60 -29.09
CA ALA A 438 -7.06 5.61 -29.07
C ALA A 438 -7.61 5.92 -30.44
N LEU A 439 -8.90 6.24 -30.50
CA LEU A 439 -9.58 6.81 -31.64
C LEU A 439 -10.13 8.19 -31.24
N TYR A 440 -10.04 9.16 -32.10
CA TYR A 440 -10.55 10.51 -31.84
C TYR A 440 -11.09 11.18 -33.08
N ALA A 441 -12.03 12.11 -32.87
CA ALA A 441 -12.52 13.00 -33.90
C ALA A 441 -12.68 14.41 -33.36
N THR A 442 -12.50 15.40 -34.21
CA THR A 442 -12.71 16.81 -33.85
C THR A 442 -13.45 17.55 -34.96
N VAL A 443 -14.45 18.32 -34.54
CA VAL A 443 -15.21 19.24 -35.41
C VAL A 443 -14.82 20.66 -35.03
N PHE A 444 -14.76 21.57 -36.03
CA PHE A 444 -14.38 22.96 -35.81
C PHE A 444 -14.93 23.85 -36.91
N ASN A 445 -15.54 24.95 -36.51
CA ASN A 445 -16.11 25.94 -37.44
C ASN A 445 -16.19 27.32 -36.77
N ASN A 446 -15.71 28.37 -37.44
CA ASN A 446 -15.79 29.75 -36.98
C ASN A 446 -15.36 30.00 -35.52
N GLY A 447 -14.25 29.36 -35.14
CA GLY A 447 -13.70 29.43 -33.78
C GLY A 447 -14.30 28.43 -32.78
N TRP A 448 -15.51 27.93 -32.99
CA TRP A 448 -16.09 26.85 -32.16
C TRP A 448 -15.47 25.49 -32.50
N TYR A 449 -15.31 24.67 -31.49
CA TYR A 449 -14.86 23.30 -31.69
C TYR A 449 -15.48 22.34 -30.67
N GLY A 450 -15.49 21.06 -31.05
CA GLY A 450 -15.79 19.92 -30.19
C GLY A 450 -14.94 18.72 -30.59
N SER A 451 -14.50 17.94 -29.62
CA SER A 451 -13.72 16.73 -29.82
C SER A 451 -14.26 15.60 -28.96
N ILE A 452 -14.18 14.39 -29.49
CA ILE A 452 -14.47 13.14 -28.78
C ILE A 452 -13.29 12.20 -28.93
N ALA A 453 -13.01 11.42 -27.91
CA ALA A 453 -12.03 10.34 -27.99
C ALA A 453 -12.45 9.15 -27.13
N GLU A 454 -12.08 7.97 -27.62
CA GLU A 454 -12.18 6.70 -26.91
C GLU A 454 -10.78 6.08 -26.80
N THR A 455 -10.45 5.57 -25.62
CA THR A 455 -9.14 5.01 -25.31
C THR A 455 -9.27 3.62 -24.73
N TYR A 456 -8.26 2.81 -24.97
CA TYR A 456 -8.07 1.51 -24.34
C TYR A 456 -6.59 1.35 -24.00
N ALA A 457 -6.30 0.90 -22.80
CA ALA A 457 -4.97 0.46 -22.39
C ALA A 457 -5.05 -0.96 -21.82
N TYR A 458 -4.10 -1.79 -22.19
CA TYR A 458 -3.81 -3.07 -21.56
C TYR A 458 -2.48 -2.93 -20.82
N GLU A 459 -2.43 -3.40 -19.58
CA GLU A 459 -1.31 -3.20 -18.68
C GLU A 459 -0.77 -4.54 -18.19
N GLU A 460 0.53 -4.69 -18.30
CA GLU A 460 1.28 -5.82 -17.72
C GLU A 460 2.03 -5.33 -16.49
N TRP A 461 1.48 -5.59 -15.31
CA TRP A 461 2.11 -5.33 -14.02
C TRP A 461 3.17 -6.40 -13.75
N ASN A 462 4.38 -6.14 -14.23
CA ASN A 462 5.48 -7.10 -14.23
C ASN A 462 6.16 -7.21 -12.87
N LYS A 463 6.03 -6.17 -12.04
CA LYS A 463 6.70 -6.08 -10.77
C LYS A 463 5.80 -5.35 -9.76
N LEU A 464 5.34 -6.12 -8.79
CA LEU A 464 4.67 -5.65 -7.59
C LEU A 464 5.51 -6.15 -6.42
N ASN A 465 6.44 -5.32 -5.94
CA ASN A 465 7.36 -5.67 -4.87
C ASN A 465 7.01 -4.91 -3.61
N ARG A 466 6.70 -5.65 -2.55
CA ARG A 466 6.53 -5.13 -1.21
C ARG A 466 7.72 -5.60 -0.34
N ASN A 467 8.40 -4.67 0.28
CA ASN A 467 9.46 -5.00 1.22
C ASN A 467 8.84 -5.47 2.54
N VAL A 468 9.27 -6.64 2.95
CA VAL A 468 8.92 -7.22 4.24
C VAL A 468 10.10 -7.01 5.17
N PHE A 469 9.90 -6.27 6.25
CA PHE A 469 10.99 -5.86 7.14
C PHE A 469 11.62 -7.03 7.91
N VAL A 470 10.95 -8.16 7.95
CA VAL A 470 11.38 -9.40 8.63
C VAL A 470 12.42 -10.13 7.78
N GLY A 471 13.62 -10.30 8.30
CA GLY A 471 14.69 -11.01 7.61
C GLY A 471 15.08 -10.44 6.24
N GLY A 472 14.77 -9.16 5.97
CA GLY A 472 15.10 -8.49 4.71
C GLY A 472 14.45 -9.11 3.47
N GLN A 473 13.26 -9.67 3.58
CA GLN A 473 12.54 -10.32 2.49
C GLN A 473 11.79 -9.32 1.61
N THR A 474 11.49 -9.75 0.39
CA THR A 474 10.61 -9.03 -0.53
C THR A 474 9.51 -9.98 -0.99
N ALA A 475 8.27 -9.59 -0.80
CA ALA A 475 7.12 -10.23 -1.40
C ALA A 475 6.93 -9.66 -2.80
N SER A 476 6.86 -10.53 -3.81
CA SER A 476 6.81 -10.15 -5.23
C SER A 476 5.61 -10.77 -5.90
N ALA A 477 4.95 -10.03 -6.78
CA ALA A 477 3.85 -10.52 -7.59
C ALA A 477 3.86 -9.88 -8.98
N SER A 478 2.99 -10.38 -9.85
CA SER A 478 2.66 -9.80 -11.15
C SER A 478 1.18 -10.04 -11.45
N THR A 479 0.58 -9.14 -12.24
CA THR A 479 -0.81 -9.26 -12.70
C THR A 479 -1.00 -8.49 -13.99
N ASN A 480 -2.23 -8.42 -14.49
CA ASN A 480 -2.59 -7.60 -15.65
C ASN A 480 -3.73 -6.65 -15.28
N GLY A 481 -3.80 -5.54 -15.99
CA GLY A 481 -4.86 -4.56 -15.88
C GLY A 481 -5.38 -4.11 -17.23
N HIS A 482 -6.44 -3.35 -17.20
CA HIS A 482 -6.94 -2.65 -18.37
C HIS A 482 -7.72 -1.40 -17.99
N VAL A 483 -7.66 -0.40 -18.87
CA VAL A 483 -8.37 0.86 -18.73
C VAL A 483 -9.19 1.13 -19.98
N PHE A 484 -10.43 1.51 -19.78
CA PHE A 484 -11.28 2.12 -20.80
C PHE A 484 -11.51 3.58 -20.47
N GLY A 485 -11.32 4.47 -21.45
CA GLY A 485 -11.53 5.88 -21.23
C GLY A 485 -12.29 6.55 -22.37
N SER A 486 -13.20 7.45 -22.00
CA SER A 486 -13.97 8.32 -22.90
C SER A 486 -13.72 9.78 -22.56
N LYS A 487 -13.63 10.61 -23.59
CA LYS A 487 -13.38 12.04 -23.44
C LYS A 487 -14.26 12.85 -24.38
N LEU A 488 -14.81 13.92 -23.85
CA LEU A 488 -15.53 14.97 -24.58
C LEU A 488 -14.91 16.33 -24.26
N GLU A 489 -14.58 17.11 -25.27
CA GLU A 489 -14.00 18.45 -25.14
C GLU A 489 -14.75 19.43 -26.03
N GLY A 490 -14.92 20.68 -25.59
CA GLY A 490 -15.47 21.75 -26.40
C GLY A 490 -14.95 23.11 -25.99
N GLY A 491 -14.94 24.06 -26.92
CA GLY A 491 -14.43 25.40 -26.64
C GLY A 491 -14.58 26.36 -27.79
N TYR A 492 -13.98 27.55 -27.60
CA TYR A 492 -13.97 28.61 -28.59
C TYR A 492 -12.60 29.25 -28.70
N VAL A 493 -12.12 29.48 -29.92
CA VAL A 493 -10.85 30.17 -30.18
C VAL A 493 -11.10 31.59 -30.69
N LEU A 494 -10.75 32.57 -29.89
CA LEU A 494 -10.80 34.00 -30.24
C LEU A 494 -9.44 34.43 -30.79
N LYS A 495 -9.44 35.00 -31.99
CA LYS A 495 -8.23 35.55 -32.62
C LYS A 495 -8.07 37.04 -32.37
N LEU A 496 -6.93 37.44 -31.81
CA LEU A 496 -6.58 38.83 -31.47
C LEU A 496 -5.19 39.18 -32.03
N GLY A 497 -5.15 39.52 -33.33
CA GLY A 497 -3.88 39.68 -34.03
C GLY A 497 -3.08 38.34 -34.10
N ASP A 498 -1.86 38.37 -33.62
CA ASP A 498 -0.99 37.18 -33.55
C ASP A 498 -1.32 36.24 -32.38
N TRP A 499 -2.23 36.62 -31.49
CA TRP A 499 -2.70 35.85 -30.37
C TRP A 499 -3.96 35.05 -30.71
N SER A 500 -4.02 33.84 -30.23
CA SER A 500 -5.24 33.04 -30.13
C SER A 500 -5.49 32.74 -28.66
N LEU A 501 -6.67 33.12 -28.18
CA LEU A 501 -7.11 32.88 -26.81
C LEU A 501 -8.37 32.03 -26.85
N GLY A 502 -8.56 31.11 -25.92
CA GLY A 502 -9.77 30.29 -25.93
C GLY A 502 -10.12 29.64 -24.60
N PRO A 503 -11.39 29.85 -24.15
CA PRO A 503 -11.94 29.01 -23.11
C PRO A 503 -12.20 27.59 -23.65
N ALA A 504 -12.00 26.59 -22.80
CA ALA A 504 -12.31 25.19 -23.06
C ALA A 504 -12.99 24.56 -21.85
N ALA A 505 -13.83 23.57 -22.12
CA ALA A 505 -14.36 22.65 -21.12
C ALA A 505 -14.19 21.23 -21.61
N GLU A 506 -13.90 20.33 -20.69
CA GLU A 506 -13.66 18.92 -20.95
C GLU A 506 -14.36 18.06 -19.90
N LEU A 507 -14.88 16.93 -20.31
CA LEU A 507 -15.35 15.85 -19.45
C LEU A 507 -14.63 14.58 -19.89
N ARG A 508 -14.00 13.89 -18.95
CA ARG A 508 -13.37 12.60 -19.17
C ARG A 508 -13.81 11.61 -18.12
N GLU A 509 -14.08 10.41 -18.56
CA GLU A 509 -14.41 9.26 -17.72
C GLU A 509 -13.45 8.13 -18.04
N ALA A 510 -13.01 7.39 -17.03
CA ALA A 510 -12.22 6.18 -17.23
C ALA A 510 -12.58 5.12 -16.20
N ASP A 511 -12.71 3.89 -16.68
CA ASP A 511 -12.91 2.69 -15.89
C ASP A 511 -11.60 1.91 -15.84
N TYR A 512 -11.12 1.67 -14.63
CA TYR A 512 -9.85 1.02 -14.31
C TYR A 512 -10.10 -0.35 -13.72
N HIS A 513 -9.30 -1.32 -14.12
CA HIS A 513 -9.32 -2.66 -13.55
C HIS A 513 -7.91 -3.22 -13.44
N ILE A 514 -7.53 -3.68 -12.23
CA ILE A 514 -6.31 -4.44 -11.96
C ILE A 514 -6.74 -5.82 -11.48
N GLY A 515 -6.18 -6.88 -12.08
CA GLY A 515 -6.49 -8.26 -11.74
C GLY A 515 -6.01 -8.66 -10.35
N SER A 516 -6.58 -9.73 -9.80
CA SER A 516 -6.11 -10.33 -8.54
C SER A 516 -4.71 -10.93 -8.71
N TYR A 517 -3.98 -11.02 -7.59
CA TYR A 517 -2.66 -11.65 -7.57
C TYR A 517 -2.32 -12.24 -6.19
N THR A 518 -1.31 -13.11 -6.16
CA THR A 518 -0.74 -13.66 -4.94
C THR A 518 0.76 -13.38 -4.91
N GLU A 519 1.24 -12.82 -3.82
CA GLU A 519 2.66 -12.57 -3.57
C GLU A 519 3.42 -13.86 -3.30
N HIS A 520 4.72 -13.84 -3.58
CA HIS A 520 5.68 -14.91 -3.34
C HIS A 520 6.99 -14.32 -2.81
N GLY A 521 7.75 -15.11 -2.03
CA GLY A 521 9.09 -14.73 -1.57
C GLY A 521 9.19 -14.32 -0.11
N ALA A 522 8.06 -14.14 0.60
CA ALA A 522 8.03 -13.80 2.02
C ALA A 522 7.21 -14.85 2.80
N VAL A 523 7.90 -15.81 3.42
CA VAL A 523 7.26 -16.94 4.11
C VAL A 523 6.36 -16.43 5.26
N GLY A 524 5.09 -16.88 5.27
CA GLY A 524 4.09 -16.49 6.26
C GLY A 524 3.57 -15.05 6.14
N LEU A 525 4.10 -14.27 5.18
CA LEU A 525 3.82 -12.83 5.04
C LEU A 525 3.37 -12.43 3.62
N ASN A 526 3.39 -13.37 2.66
CA ASN A 526 2.82 -13.14 1.34
C ASN A 526 1.32 -12.85 1.46
N GLN A 527 0.83 -11.94 0.63
CA GLN A 527 -0.58 -11.61 0.57
C GLN A 527 -1.22 -12.10 -0.72
N GLU A 528 -2.49 -12.47 -0.64
CA GLU A 528 -3.40 -12.58 -1.76
C GLU A 528 -4.24 -11.30 -1.80
N VAL A 529 -4.30 -10.68 -2.97
CA VAL A 529 -5.01 -9.43 -3.23
C VAL A 529 -6.11 -9.70 -4.24
N ASP A 530 -7.34 -9.35 -3.89
CA ASP A 530 -8.48 -9.45 -4.80
C ASP A 530 -8.38 -8.40 -5.91
N SER A 531 -9.04 -8.64 -7.04
CA SER A 531 -9.09 -7.69 -8.15
C SER A 531 -9.66 -6.34 -7.70
N GLN A 532 -9.12 -5.27 -8.27
CA GLN A 532 -9.51 -3.90 -8.00
C GLN A 532 -10.22 -3.29 -9.20
N SER A 533 -11.25 -2.49 -8.97
CA SER A 533 -11.90 -1.71 -10.01
C SER A 533 -12.33 -0.36 -9.47
N THR A 534 -12.25 0.68 -10.30
CA THR A 534 -12.77 2.01 -9.97
C THR A 534 -13.10 2.78 -11.25
N THR A 535 -14.01 3.73 -11.13
CA THR A 535 -14.33 4.69 -12.19
C THR A 535 -13.96 6.09 -11.71
N SER A 536 -13.31 6.86 -12.57
CA SER A 536 -13.04 8.30 -12.37
C SER A 536 -13.81 9.11 -13.40
N MET A 537 -14.41 10.24 -13.00
CA MET A 537 -15.07 11.18 -13.88
C MET A 537 -14.61 12.59 -13.54
N ILE A 538 -13.78 13.17 -14.40
CA ILE A 538 -13.20 14.50 -14.18
C ILE A 538 -13.77 15.51 -15.17
N GLY A 539 -14.31 16.61 -14.65
CA GLY A 539 -14.62 17.80 -15.42
C GLY A 539 -13.52 18.83 -15.32
N GLN A 540 -13.21 19.46 -16.43
CA GLN A 540 -12.19 20.49 -16.54
C GLN A 540 -12.78 21.75 -17.18
N VAL A 541 -12.37 22.89 -16.65
CA VAL A 541 -12.54 24.19 -17.31
C VAL A 541 -11.20 24.90 -17.38
N GLY A 542 -10.92 25.55 -18.50
CA GLY A 542 -9.62 26.16 -18.69
C GLY A 542 -9.59 27.26 -19.73
N ILE A 543 -8.42 27.88 -19.83
CA ILE A 543 -8.11 28.89 -20.87
C ILE A 543 -6.74 28.56 -21.45
N GLY A 544 -6.68 28.59 -22.79
CA GLY A 544 -5.42 28.49 -23.55
C GLY A 544 -5.06 29.80 -24.23
N ALA A 545 -3.77 30.07 -24.34
CA ALA A 545 -3.21 31.19 -25.08
C ALA A 545 -2.09 30.71 -25.98
N THR A 546 -2.10 31.11 -27.25
CA THR A 546 -1.06 30.77 -28.22
C THR A 546 -0.66 32.06 -28.96
N LEU A 547 0.63 32.33 -29.03
CA LEU A 547 1.20 33.42 -29.85
C LEU A 547 1.84 32.81 -31.08
N SER A 548 1.61 33.37 -32.25
CA SER A 548 2.34 32.99 -33.45
C SER A 548 3.26 34.12 -33.92
N THR A 549 4.53 33.80 -34.06
CA THR A 549 5.55 34.79 -34.43
C THR A 549 6.59 34.19 -35.33
N MET A 550 7.31 35.06 -36.07
CA MET A 550 8.46 34.66 -36.87
C MET A 550 9.77 34.87 -36.09
N VAL A 551 10.62 33.86 -36.08
CA VAL A 551 11.99 33.93 -35.55
C VAL A 551 12.95 33.48 -36.64
N GLY A 552 13.60 34.41 -37.29
CA GLY A 552 14.29 34.15 -38.54
C GLY A 552 13.32 33.67 -39.61
N ASP A 553 13.61 32.54 -40.23
CA ASP A 553 12.77 31.94 -41.28
C ASP A 553 11.76 30.94 -40.74
N TYR A 554 11.68 30.77 -39.41
CA TYR A 554 10.80 29.79 -38.77
C TYR A 554 9.57 30.44 -38.13
N ILE A 555 8.43 29.79 -38.28
CA ILE A 555 7.24 30.13 -37.49
C ILE A 555 7.37 29.44 -36.14
N VAL A 556 7.36 30.22 -35.05
CA VAL A 556 7.47 29.76 -33.68
C VAL A 556 6.18 30.09 -32.95
N THR A 557 5.68 29.11 -32.19
CA THR A 557 4.36 29.20 -31.54
C THR A 557 4.48 28.84 -30.06
N PRO A 558 4.82 29.81 -29.19
CA PRO A 558 4.65 29.62 -27.74
C PRO A 558 3.19 29.42 -27.38
N GLN A 559 2.92 28.53 -26.42
CA GLN A 559 1.59 28.24 -25.92
C GLN A 559 1.59 28.13 -24.39
N PHE A 560 0.44 28.53 -23.78
CA PHE A 560 0.22 28.46 -22.35
C PHE A 560 -1.18 27.95 -22.07
N ARG A 561 -1.34 27.17 -21.00
CA ARG A 561 -2.62 26.62 -20.55
C ARG A 561 -2.77 26.77 -19.04
N PHE A 562 -3.97 27.09 -18.63
CA PHE A 562 -4.42 27.08 -17.25
C PHE A 562 -5.72 26.30 -17.19
N ASN A 563 -5.76 25.23 -16.41
CA ASN A 563 -6.93 24.38 -16.27
C ASN A 563 -7.24 24.16 -14.79
N PHE A 564 -8.54 24.15 -14.47
CA PHE A 564 -9.07 23.72 -13.18
C PHE A 564 -9.84 22.43 -13.40
N ASP A 565 -9.51 21.41 -12.65
CA ASP A 565 -10.05 20.06 -12.72
C ASP A 565 -10.85 19.74 -11.45
N HIS A 566 -11.99 19.04 -11.61
CA HIS A 566 -12.83 18.56 -10.53
C HIS A 566 -13.22 17.10 -10.76
N GLU A 567 -12.91 16.22 -9.78
CA GLU A 567 -13.32 14.83 -9.77
C GLU A 567 -14.75 14.72 -9.22
N PHE A 568 -15.69 14.21 -10.03
CA PHE A 568 -17.09 14.05 -9.68
C PHE A 568 -17.43 12.72 -9.02
N ARG A 569 -16.59 11.70 -9.17
CA ARG A 569 -16.81 10.38 -8.61
C ARG A 569 -15.85 10.12 -7.45
N HIS A 570 -16.39 10.29 -6.24
CA HIS A 570 -15.67 10.05 -4.97
C HIS A 570 -15.93 8.64 -4.43
N ALA A 571 -16.07 7.63 -5.26
CA ALA A 571 -16.28 6.29 -4.76
C ALA A 571 -15.12 5.91 -3.82
N SER A 572 -15.41 5.71 -2.54
CA SER A 572 -14.47 5.08 -1.63
C SER A 572 -14.10 3.73 -2.23
N ARG A 573 -12.82 3.52 -2.47
CA ARG A 573 -12.30 2.25 -2.97
C ARG A 573 -11.94 1.39 -1.77
N ALA A 574 -12.41 0.15 -1.76
CA ALA A 574 -12.02 -0.84 -0.78
C ALA A 574 -11.10 -1.88 -1.44
N ILE A 575 -10.06 -2.27 -0.72
CA ILE A 575 -9.17 -3.37 -1.10
C ILE A 575 -9.43 -4.53 -0.15
N VAL A 576 -9.49 -5.75 -0.71
CA VAL A 576 -9.58 -6.97 0.07
C VAL A 576 -8.25 -7.71 -0.04
N THR A 577 -7.61 -7.92 1.10
CA THR A 577 -6.36 -8.69 1.19
C THR A 577 -6.47 -9.79 2.22
N ARG A 578 -5.64 -10.82 2.08
CA ARG A 578 -5.50 -11.90 3.06
C ARG A 578 -4.06 -12.42 3.07
N ILE A 579 -3.60 -12.93 4.20
CA ILE A 579 -2.33 -13.63 4.26
C ILE A 579 -2.46 -14.92 3.44
N ALA A 580 -1.60 -15.15 2.47
CA ALA A 580 -1.72 -16.24 1.50
C ALA A 580 -1.68 -17.65 2.13
N SER A 581 -1.09 -17.80 3.32
CA SER A 581 -1.13 -19.02 4.13
C SER A 581 -2.37 -19.13 5.03
N GLN A 582 -3.22 -18.06 5.12
CA GLN A 582 -4.34 -17.94 6.06
C GLN A 582 -5.63 -17.50 5.35
N LEU A 583 -6.01 -18.18 4.28
CA LEU A 583 -7.10 -17.79 3.36
C LEU A 583 -8.51 -17.80 3.99
N SER A 584 -8.66 -18.30 5.20
CA SER A 584 -9.95 -18.33 5.92
C SER A 584 -10.42 -16.96 6.40
N THR A 585 -9.50 -16.01 6.56
CA THR A 585 -9.77 -14.62 6.96
C THR A 585 -9.31 -13.64 5.91
N SER A 586 -9.96 -12.48 5.84
CA SER A 586 -9.58 -11.38 4.94
C SER A 586 -9.74 -10.04 5.63
N VAL A 587 -9.05 -9.04 5.13
CA VAL A 587 -9.17 -7.65 5.59
C VAL A 587 -9.71 -6.81 4.45
N THR A 588 -10.80 -6.09 4.73
CA THR A 588 -11.30 -5.05 3.84
C THR A 588 -10.82 -3.70 4.34
N THR A 589 -10.07 -2.99 3.52
CA THR A 589 -9.49 -1.70 3.85
C THR A 589 -10.06 -0.63 2.92
N ASP A 590 -10.75 0.35 3.50
CA ASP A 590 -11.18 1.53 2.77
C ASP A 590 -9.99 2.46 2.52
N LEU A 591 -9.81 2.88 1.28
CA LEU A 591 -8.74 3.80 0.87
C LEU A 591 -9.23 5.23 0.84
N ALA A 592 -8.38 6.15 1.25
CA ALA A 592 -8.66 7.57 1.09
C ALA A 592 -8.83 7.93 -0.39
N PRO A 593 -9.86 8.71 -0.74
CA PRO A 593 -10.02 9.22 -2.10
C PRO A 593 -8.87 10.17 -2.47
N ASP A 594 -8.66 10.36 -3.76
CA ASP A 594 -7.77 11.42 -4.27
C ASP A 594 -8.40 12.79 -4.06
N ALA A 595 -7.61 13.88 -4.24
CA ALA A 595 -8.15 15.24 -4.13
C ALA A 595 -9.18 15.52 -5.22
N ASP A 596 -10.29 16.15 -4.83
CA ASP A 596 -11.39 16.48 -5.71
C ASP A 596 -11.06 17.59 -6.69
N ASN A 597 -10.20 18.51 -6.27
CA ASN A 597 -9.88 19.72 -7.02
C ASN A 597 -8.37 19.86 -7.17
N PHE A 598 -7.93 20.15 -8.39
CA PHE A 598 -6.54 20.45 -8.68
C PHE A 598 -6.41 21.38 -9.88
N VAL A 599 -5.22 21.97 -10.03
CA VAL A 599 -4.92 22.92 -11.12
C VAL A 599 -3.83 22.32 -12.00
N ARG A 600 -3.97 22.45 -13.31
CA ARG A 600 -2.92 22.10 -14.27
C ARG A 600 -2.45 23.34 -15.02
N LEU A 601 -1.13 23.47 -15.11
CA LEU A 601 -0.43 24.54 -15.82
C LEU A 601 0.39 23.93 -16.94
N GLY A 602 0.22 24.43 -18.15
CA GLY A 602 0.98 23.96 -19.30
C GLY A 602 1.69 25.10 -20.03
N ALA A 603 2.89 24.82 -20.54
CA ALA A 603 3.66 25.72 -21.39
C ALA A 603 4.40 24.90 -22.47
N GLY A 604 4.36 25.40 -23.70
CA GLY A 604 5.03 24.71 -24.80
C GLY A 604 5.51 25.64 -25.89
N VAL A 605 6.32 25.11 -26.79
CA VAL A 605 6.80 25.81 -27.99
C VAL A 605 6.75 24.86 -29.17
N GLY A 606 6.03 25.26 -30.19
CA GLY A 606 6.04 24.61 -31.46
C GLY A 606 6.91 25.36 -32.48
N VAL A 607 7.47 24.62 -33.44
CA VAL A 607 8.28 25.18 -34.55
C VAL A 607 7.89 24.49 -35.85
N LYS A 608 7.54 25.27 -36.88
CA LYS A 608 7.42 24.78 -38.25
C LYS A 608 8.80 24.79 -38.90
N LEU A 609 9.34 23.59 -39.15
CA LEU A 609 10.71 23.38 -39.68
C LEU A 609 10.68 23.47 -41.21
N THR A 610 9.66 22.91 -41.85
CA THR A 610 9.42 23.00 -43.31
C THR A 610 7.90 22.98 -43.55
N ASP A 611 7.47 23.10 -44.81
CA ASP A 611 6.03 22.97 -45.13
C ASP A 611 5.44 21.60 -44.81
N ARG A 612 6.27 20.60 -44.60
CA ARG A 612 5.85 19.21 -44.32
C ARG A 612 6.29 18.68 -42.98
N LEU A 613 7.23 19.35 -42.30
CA LEU A 613 7.81 18.87 -41.06
C LEU A 613 7.71 19.92 -39.96
N SER A 614 7.37 19.43 -38.75
CA SER A 614 7.28 20.30 -37.60
C SER A 614 7.50 19.57 -36.28
N ALA A 615 7.90 20.32 -35.25
CA ALA A 615 8.24 19.84 -33.92
C ALA A 615 7.46 20.62 -32.84
N LEU A 616 7.17 19.97 -31.74
CA LEU A 616 6.58 20.56 -30.53
C LEU A 616 7.33 20.02 -29.32
N VAL A 617 7.63 20.90 -28.38
CA VAL A 617 7.99 20.55 -27.01
C VAL A 617 7.00 21.20 -26.07
N ASP A 618 6.46 20.44 -25.14
CA ASP A 618 5.42 20.86 -24.22
C ASP A 618 5.73 20.39 -22.81
N PHE A 619 5.33 21.16 -21.81
CA PHE A 619 5.52 20.86 -20.40
C PHE A 619 4.24 21.15 -19.64
N ASP A 620 3.81 20.21 -18.82
CA ASP A 620 2.67 20.35 -17.93
C ASP A 620 3.06 20.08 -16.48
N SER A 621 2.37 20.78 -15.56
CA SER A 621 2.49 20.57 -14.12
C SER A 621 1.11 20.55 -13.50
N THR A 622 0.86 19.59 -12.61
CA THR A 622 -0.35 19.47 -11.79
C THR A 622 -0.04 19.88 -10.35
N VAL A 623 -0.86 20.74 -9.78
CA VAL A 623 -0.69 21.29 -8.43
C VAL A 623 -1.97 21.07 -7.62
N GLY A 624 -1.84 20.69 -6.37
CA GLY A 624 -2.97 20.54 -5.43
C GLY A 624 -3.64 19.18 -5.45
N ARG A 625 -3.08 18.18 -6.14
CA ARG A 625 -3.60 16.82 -6.16
C ARG A 625 -2.97 16.00 -5.05
N SER A 626 -3.78 15.62 -4.06
CA SER A 626 -3.41 14.73 -2.91
C SER A 626 -2.00 14.93 -2.33
N GLY A 627 -1.60 16.20 -2.12
CA GLY A 627 -0.28 16.52 -1.57
C GLY A 627 0.89 16.13 -2.46
N GLY A 628 0.63 15.83 -3.74
CA GLY A 628 1.64 15.45 -4.72
C GLY A 628 1.88 16.51 -5.79
N GLU A 629 2.90 16.29 -6.57
CA GLU A 629 3.27 17.11 -7.71
C GLU A 629 3.46 16.18 -8.91
N ASP A 630 2.81 16.50 -10.04
CA ASP A 630 3.01 15.81 -11.31
C ASP A 630 3.60 16.75 -12.32
N TYR A 631 4.54 16.25 -13.06
CA TYR A 631 5.15 16.93 -14.18
C TYR A 631 5.16 16.00 -15.40
N SER A 632 4.93 16.56 -16.58
CA SER A 632 5.17 15.86 -17.83
C SER A 632 5.85 16.73 -18.87
N ALA A 633 6.69 16.13 -19.66
CA ALA A 633 7.30 16.73 -20.83
C ALA A 633 6.99 15.88 -22.06
N LEU A 634 6.55 16.52 -23.13
CA LEU A 634 6.17 15.88 -24.38
C LEU A 634 6.99 16.44 -25.51
N ALA A 635 7.60 15.58 -26.30
CA ALA A 635 8.18 15.92 -27.58
C ALA A 635 7.40 15.26 -28.72
N ARG A 636 7.08 16.01 -29.76
CA ARG A 636 6.37 15.51 -30.94
C ARG A 636 7.08 15.91 -32.22
N LEU A 637 7.20 14.95 -33.12
CA LEU A 637 7.59 15.19 -34.51
C LEU A 637 6.44 14.76 -35.42
N LYS A 638 6.17 15.59 -36.46
CA LYS A 638 5.10 15.32 -37.39
C LYS A 638 5.52 15.56 -38.83
N ALA A 639 5.09 14.66 -39.71
CA ALA A 639 5.20 14.79 -41.16
C ALA A 639 3.79 14.81 -41.79
N SER A 640 3.62 15.61 -42.84
CA SER A 640 2.38 15.69 -43.64
C SER A 640 2.67 15.24 -45.07
N PHE A 641 1.74 14.51 -45.67
CA PHE A 641 1.84 13.88 -46.97
C PHE A 641 0.73 14.33 -47.92
#